data_c82af3d71e1c4480e2f1dcb1d527425e
#
_entry.id   c82af3d71e1c4480e2f1dcb1d527425e
#
_cell.length_a   1.000
_cell.length_b   1.000
_cell.length_c   1.000
_cell.angle_alpha   90.00
_cell.angle_beta   90.00
_cell.angle_gamma   90.00
#
_symmetry.space_group_name_H-M   'P 1'
#
loop_
_entity.id
_entity.type
_entity.pdbx_description
1 polymer ?
#
loop_
_entity_poly.entity_id
_entity_poly.type
_entity_poly.pdbx_seq_one_letter_code
_entity_poly.pdbx_strand_id
1 'polypeptide(L)'
;MFNTKTVLALAISSVCGLAHGADNLIISEYVEGSSNNKAIELYNPTAGAIDLSQYQLRFYFNGSTNVGTTIALTGSLAAGATYVVADNDSSADILAVTNQQSSASFFNGDDAIELTYQNQVIDSLGQVGVDPGAEWGSGDLSTQDNTLRRNPDLLIADPISTDAVSFSTWLGFAKDDVSDLGKFSAGTPTDPVDPPPSSLVCGEEATAIHALQGAGAASPLNGQTLVVEAVVVSNQEAGLKGIFVQMADNEADSDPQTSEGVFVYTGTAPTAYVAGDRIRLKAKVTEYQGLTELTTLSDHKLCATGQTLPTAALVTLPVNSSDDFEPFEGMRVRFSQDLVVNEVYNLGRYGEISLGSQRHFIGTQVSAPGADALAVSAANQRDSILLDDGLTAQNPDPVQFPAPGLSASNTVRVGDKATSLTGVMHYGFNLYRIMPIETVNFVAENPRPVAPTLNEGGNLKVASFNVLNYFNGDGQGAGFPTARGANTLSEFERQKAKIVSAMVGISADVFGLMEIENDGFGANSAIADLVAGLNAAVGEARYAYIAPTGMNAIGTDAITVGLIYRSDKVTPQGAARILSSANSPLDSDQQPLFDDSKNRPMLTQAFSVNGSEEGVVVAVNHLKSKGSECAGEPDLNDGQGNCNITRTRAATAAGQWISEQYPDQGVLLIGDLNAYAKEDPLTALGNAGFSELFAKLEKPNPYSYVFSAESGQLDHALANAALVDKVVDVTQWHINTDEPRVLDYNEEFKTPAQIQDLFASDAYRSSDHDPVVISLLLEAEKVAPVASFTQVVNGAAVQLTSTSTDSDGQIVSAEWSFGDNTVAVGEVVTHSYSQSGEYLVTLTVTDNDGQTHSTSQTVTVVVGEVKQPPVAQIQRINLLFVDMFISTSYDTDGVIKQHKWTFDNGTRANGQVVLRLARRGQHTVELTVKDNDKLTDTTTLTYR
;
A
#
# COMPACT_ATOMS: atom_id res chain seq x y z
N MET A 1 -2.87 -26.29 -47.22
CA MET A 1 -2.67 -25.04 -47.92
C MET A 1 -1.69 -24.23 -47.09
N PHE A 2 -0.50 -24.12 -47.62
CA PHE A 2 0.62 -23.40 -47.00
C PHE A 2 0.40 -21.92 -46.97
N ASN A 3 0.73 -21.26 -45.86
CA ASN A 3 0.99 -19.85 -45.85
C ASN A 3 2.26 -19.56 -45.08
N THR A 4 3.25 -19.15 -45.82
CA THR A 4 4.62 -18.80 -45.47
C THR A 4 4.64 -17.52 -44.61
N LYS A 5 5.21 -17.58 -43.40
CA LYS A 5 5.61 -16.38 -42.64
C LYS A 5 7.10 -16.14 -42.87
N THR A 6 7.41 -15.04 -43.50
CA THR A 6 8.75 -14.53 -43.71
C THR A 6 9.31 -14.06 -42.37
N VAL A 7 10.33 -14.72 -41.86
CA VAL A 7 11.12 -14.30 -40.69
C VAL A 7 12.20 -13.35 -41.21
N LEU A 8 12.09 -12.07 -40.82
CA LEU A 8 13.16 -11.09 -41.03
C LEU A 8 14.17 -11.24 -39.90
N ALA A 9 15.28 -11.87 -40.17
CA ALA A 9 16.41 -11.98 -39.28
C ALA A 9 17.15 -10.62 -39.27
N LEU A 10 17.07 -9.89 -38.16
CA LEU A 10 17.93 -8.74 -37.92
C LEU A 10 19.27 -9.25 -37.41
N ALA A 11 20.30 -9.10 -38.24
CA ALA A 11 21.66 -9.41 -37.83
C ALA A 11 22.15 -8.31 -36.90
N ILE A 12 22.26 -8.61 -35.59
CA ILE A 12 23.01 -7.79 -34.65
C ILE A 12 24.48 -8.07 -34.90
N SER A 13 25.15 -7.19 -35.62
CA SER A 13 26.59 -7.15 -35.64
C SER A 13 27.08 -6.57 -34.32
N SER A 14 27.65 -7.42 -33.46
CA SER A 14 28.44 -7.00 -32.31
C SER A 14 29.64 -6.20 -32.82
N VAL A 15 29.53 -4.87 -32.78
CA VAL A 15 30.68 -3.99 -32.90
C VAL A 15 31.38 -3.99 -31.54
N CYS A 16 32.49 -4.69 -31.44
CA CYS A 16 33.47 -4.49 -30.40
C CYS A 16 34.05 -3.08 -30.60
N GLY A 17 33.49 -2.10 -29.86
CA GLY A 17 33.97 -0.73 -29.90
C GLY A 17 35.30 -0.63 -29.21
N LEU A 18 36.35 -0.56 -30.00
CA LEU A 18 37.59 0.08 -29.62
C LEU A 18 37.25 1.52 -29.28
N ALA A 19 37.67 2.01 -28.10
CA ALA A 19 37.55 3.39 -27.73
C ALA A 19 38.17 4.28 -28.82
N HIS A 20 37.32 4.94 -29.58
CA HIS A 20 37.77 5.94 -30.54
C HIS A 20 37.91 7.24 -29.73
N GLY A 21 39.11 7.79 -29.67
CA GLY A 21 39.35 9.15 -29.22
C GLY A 21 38.48 10.13 -30.02
N ALA A 22 38.13 11.24 -29.42
CA ALA A 22 37.28 12.26 -30.06
C ALA A 22 37.88 12.66 -31.44
N ASP A 23 37.07 12.55 -32.51
CA ASP A 23 37.48 12.87 -33.88
C ASP A 23 37.47 14.40 -34.16
N ASN A 24 37.21 15.22 -33.12
CA ASN A 24 37.06 16.68 -33.21
C ASN A 24 37.55 17.36 -31.91
N LEU A 25 37.51 18.67 -31.87
CA LEU A 25 37.80 19.49 -30.70
C LEU A 25 36.87 19.11 -29.55
N ILE A 26 37.37 19.05 -28.32
CA ILE A 26 36.63 18.71 -27.12
C ILE A 26 36.86 19.75 -26.01
N ILE A 27 35.88 19.97 -25.15
CA ILE A 27 36.04 20.75 -23.92
C ILE A 27 36.85 19.90 -22.94
N SER A 28 38.08 20.34 -22.61
CA SER A 28 38.99 19.61 -21.71
C SER A 28 38.98 20.10 -20.28
N GLU A 29 38.77 21.43 -20.05
CA GLU A 29 38.65 21.95 -18.70
C GLU A 29 37.59 23.06 -18.64
N TYR A 30 36.84 23.07 -17.57
CA TYR A 30 35.85 24.08 -17.20
C TYR A 30 36.24 24.66 -15.86
N VAL A 31 36.40 25.98 -15.78
CA VAL A 31 36.75 26.71 -14.55
C VAL A 31 35.65 27.68 -14.21
N GLU A 32 34.93 27.39 -13.09
CA GLU A 32 34.02 28.32 -12.45
C GLU A 32 34.57 28.69 -11.08
N GLY A 33 35.52 29.62 -11.11
CA GLY A 33 36.27 30.09 -9.93
C GLY A 33 35.68 31.35 -9.28
N SER A 34 36.47 31.93 -8.39
CA SER A 34 36.08 33.11 -7.61
C SER A 34 35.82 34.33 -8.52
N SER A 35 34.66 34.99 -8.39
CA SER A 35 34.32 36.21 -9.12
C SER A 35 34.39 36.02 -10.65
N ASN A 36 35.30 36.70 -11.34
CA ASN A 36 35.47 36.64 -12.78
C ASN A 36 36.48 35.56 -13.25
N ASN A 37 36.89 34.66 -12.37
CA ASN A 37 37.76 33.52 -12.72
C ASN A 37 36.97 32.51 -13.51
N LYS A 38 36.71 32.76 -14.79
CA LYS A 38 35.94 31.91 -15.70
C LYS A 38 36.77 31.55 -16.91
N ALA A 39 36.95 30.26 -17.18
CA ALA A 39 37.67 29.78 -18.34
C ALA A 39 37.11 28.49 -18.90
N ILE A 40 37.22 28.28 -20.20
CA ILE A 40 37.01 27.01 -20.90
C ILE A 40 38.30 26.65 -21.62
N GLU A 41 38.82 25.47 -21.38
CA GLU A 41 39.90 24.90 -22.18
C GLU A 41 39.33 23.90 -23.18
N LEU A 42 39.88 23.99 -24.37
CA LEU A 42 39.59 23.08 -25.50
C LEU A 42 40.87 22.31 -25.84
N TYR A 43 40.72 21.02 -26.11
CA TYR A 43 41.82 20.14 -26.50
C TYR A 43 41.62 19.62 -27.92
N ASN A 44 42.68 19.55 -28.69
CA ASN A 44 42.70 18.94 -30.02
C ASN A 44 43.25 17.49 -29.97
N PRO A 45 42.40 16.49 -29.89
CA PRO A 45 42.84 15.09 -29.86
C PRO A 45 43.20 14.53 -31.21
N THR A 46 42.98 15.30 -32.31
CA THR A 46 43.23 14.83 -33.66
C THR A 46 44.71 14.81 -34.05
N ALA A 47 45.09 14.07 -35.08
CA ALA A 47 46.44 13.98 -35.56
C ALA A 47 46.91 15.22 -36.37
N GLY A 48 46.03 16.21 -36.60
CA GLY A 48 46.30 17.38 -37.42
C GLY A 48 45.97 18.71 -36.71
N ALA A 49 46.49 19.82 -37.22
CA ALA A 49 46.10 21.14 -36.74
C ALA A 49 44.66 21.49 -37.18
N ILE A 50 43.87 22.06 -36.26
CA ILE A 50 42.49 22.49 -36.49
C ILE A 50 42.47 24.00 -36.70
N ASP A 51 41.76 24.49 -37.75
CA ASP A 51 41.42 25.89 -37.95
C ASP A 51 40.20 26.25 -37.08
N LEU A 52 40.43 27.09 -36.07
CA LEU A 52 39.42 27.45 -35.09
C LEU A 52 38.37 28.43 -35.63
N SER A 53 38.53 29.02 -36.81
CA SER A 53 37.58 30.00 -37.38
C SER A 53 36.19 29.45 -37.65
N GLN A 54 36.01 28.12 -37.62
CA GLN A 54 34.74 27.43 -37.84
C GLN A 54 34.08 27.03 -36.52
N TYR A 55 34.70 27.33 -35.36
CA TYR A 55 34.24 26.88 -34.03
C TYR A 55 33.75 28.07 -33.22
N GLN A 56 32.79 27.81 -32.36
CA GLN A 56 32.19 28.76 -31.44
C GLN A 56 31.89 28.08 -30.10
N LEU A 57 32.09 28.82 -28.99
CA LEU A 57 31.49 28.53 -27.70
C LEU A 57 30.16 29.29 -27.60
N ARG A 58 29.12 28.65 -27.12
CA ARG A 58 27.82 29.25 -26.85
C ARG A 58 27.43 29.00 -25.42
N PHE A 59 26.95 30.05 -24.74
CA PHE A 59 26.47 29.94 -23.37
C PHE A 59 24.99 30.22 -23.31
N TYR A 60 24.26 29.41 -22.54
CA TYR A 60 22.81 29.47 -22.34
C TYR A 60 22.56 29.72 -20.86
N PHE A 61 22.04 30.90 -20.50
CA PHE A 61 21.90 31.33 -19.11
C PHE A 61 20.55 30.90 -18.52
N ASN A 62 20.57 30.40 -17.25
CA ASN A 62 19.39 30.14 -16.42
C ASN A 62 18.30 29.36 -17.16
N GLY A 63 18.61 28.21 -17.72
CA GLY A 63 17.66 27.32 -18.42
C GLY A 63 17.10 27.84 -19.76
N SER A 64 17.70 28.89 -20.32
CA SER A 64 17.28 29.45 -21.62
C SER A 64 17.52 28.48 -22.78
N THR A 65 16.60 28.43 -23.73
CA THR A 65 16.81 27.80 -25.03
C THR A 65 17.41 28.74 -26.08
N ASN A 66 17.54 30.04 -25.75
CA ASN A 66 18.18 31.04 -26.61
C ASN A 66 19.60 31.26 -26.19
N VAL A 67 20.53 31.33 -27.15
CA VAL A 67 21.94 31.63 -26.89
C VAL A 67 22.06 32.99 -26.23
N GLY A 68 22.67 33.07 -25.06
CA GLY A 68 22.92 34.30 -24.35
C GLY A 68 24.26 34.94 -24.79
N THR A 69 25.32 34.15 -24.91
CA THR A 69 26.64 34.60 -25.40
C THR A 69 27.14 33.64 -26.49
N THR A 70 27.80 34.21 -27.50
CA THR A 70 28.53 33.42 -28.51
C THR A 70 29.95 33.98 -28.62
N ILE A 71 30.95 33.14 -28.44
CA ILE A 71 32.37 33.45 -28.62
C ILE A 71 32.89 32.70 -29.83
N ALA A 72 33.15 33.43 -30.92
CA ALA A 72 33.80 32.85 -32.11
C ALA A 72 35.29 32.63 -31.81
N LEU A 73 35.78 31.43 -32.08
CA LEU A 73 37.18 31.07 -31.85
C LEU A 73 38.06 31.59 -33.02
N THR A 74 39.32 31.85 -32.75
CA THR A 74 40.26 32.42 -33.73
C THR A 74 41.60 31.66 -33.71
N GLY A 75 42.28 31.65 -34.89
CA GLY A 75 43.60 31.06 -35.01
C GLY A 75 43.56 29.56 -35.40
N SER A 76 44.60 28.85 -35.07
CA SER A 76 44.79 27.41 -35.38
C SER A 76 45.37 26.72 -34.16
N LEU A 77 44.85 25.52 -33.87
CA LEU A 77 45.28 24.70 -32.75
C LEU A 77 45.99 23.44 -33.25
N ALA A 78 47.28 23.30 -32.91
CA ALA A 78 48.06 22.15 -33.30
C ALA A 78 47.53 20.83 -32.72
N ALA A 79 47.86 19.70 -33.34
CA ALA A 79 47.54 18.39 -32.79
C ALA A 79 48.11 18.24 -31.37
N GLY A 80 47.29 17.74 -30.46
CA GLY A 80 47.64 17.50 -29.04
C GLY A 80 47.86 18.76 -28.21
N ALA A 81 47.46 19.96 -28.71
CA ALA A 81 47.53 21.21 -27.99
C ALA A 81 46.22 21.63 -27.38
N THR A 82 46.29 22.55 -26.41
CA THR A 82 45.14 23.16 -25.74
C THR A 82 44.89 24.59 -26.19
N TYR A 83 43.67 25.07 -26.03
CA TYR A 83 43.26 26.45 -26.32
C TYR A 83 42.32 26.96 -25.22
N VAL A 84 42.81 27.94 -24.45
CA VAL A 84 42.08 28.49 -23.31
C VAL A 84 41.35 29.78 -23.74
N VAL A 85 40.03 29.79 -23.49
CA VAL A 85 39.18 31.00 -23.60
C VAL A 85 38.79 31.43 -22.19
N ALA A 86 39.09 32.67 -21.81
CA ALA A 86 38.82 33.16 -20.48
C ALA A 86 38.17 34.54 -20.48
N ASP A 87 37.49 34.86 -19.38
CA ASP A 87 37.02 36.22 -19.08
C ASP A 87 38.23 37.15 -18.97
N ASN A 88 38.16 38.36 -19.57
CA ASN A 88 39.26 39.32 -19.56
C ASN A 88 39.56 39.89 -18.17
N ASP A 89 38.68 39.76 -17.20
CA ASP A 89 38.81 40.17 -15.83
C ASP A 89 39.21 39.00 -14.88
N SER A 90 39.59 37.85 -15.44
CA SER A 90 40.11 36.70 -14.69
C SER A 90 41.45 37.03 -14.01
N SER A 91 41.82 36.17 -13.04
CA SER A 91 43.12 36.31 -12.34
C SER A 91 44.33 36.24 -13.27
N ALA A 92 45.44 36.79 -12.80
CA ALA A 92 46.69 36.80 -13.57
C ALA A 92 47.17 35.41 -13.97
N ASP A 93 46.94 34.42 -13.15
CA ASP A 93 47.32 33.00 -13.40
C ASP A 93 46.53 32.39 -14.55
N ILE A 94 45.20 32.67 -14.63
CA ILE A 94 44.36 32.27 -15.77
C ILE A 94 44.76 32.98 -17.02
N LEU A 95 44.92 34.34 -16.93
CA LEU A 95 45.28 35.15 -18.09
C LEU A 95 46.66 34.83 -18.66
N ALA A 96 47.59 34.31 -17.84
CA ALA A 96 48.93 33.92 -18.28
C ALA A 96 48.94 32.74 -19.26
N VAL A 97 47.92 31.91 -19.24
CA VAL A 97 47.76 30.72 -20.09
C VAL A 97 46.64 30.86 -21.12
N THR A 98 45.92 31.98 -21.11
CA THR A 98 44.78 32.25 -22.00
C THR A 98 45.21 32.54 -23.42
N ASN A 99 44.67 31.84 -24.38
CA ASN A 99 44.88 32.07 -25.80
C ASN A 99 43.92 33.13 -26.41
N GLN A 100 42.70 33.20 -25.87
CA GLN A 100 41.69 34.15 -26.30
C GLN A 100 40.96 34.71 -25.10
N GLN A 101 41.06 36.03 -24.87
CA GLN A 101 40.27 36.74 -23.88
C GLN A 101 38.95 37.22 -24.46
N SER A 102 37.91 37.28 -23.64
CA SER A 102 36.59 37.81 -24.01
C SER A 102 36.03 38.71 -22.91
N SER A 103 35.40 39.81 -23.29
CA SER A 103 34.61 40.67 -22.39
C SER A 103 33.11 40.36 -22.44
N ALA A 104 32.73 39.28 -23.11
CA ALA A 104 31.35 38.84 -23.12
C ALA A 104 30.97 38.23 -21.76
N SER A 105 29.70 38.16 -21.45
CA SER A 105 29.24 37.48 -20.22
C SER A 105 29.61 36.00 -20.28
N PHE A 106 30.26 35.51 -19.22
CA PHE A 106 30.57 34.11 -19.01
C PHE A 106 29.49 33.45 -18.17
N PHE A 107 29.56 32.18 -18.05
CA PHE A 107 28.64 31.27 -17.34
C PHE A 107 28.83 31.37 -15.83
N ASN A 108 27.85 30.86 -15.11
CA ASN A 108 27.91 30.45 -13.71
C ASN A 108 27.50 28.97 -13.59
N GLY A 109 27.34 28.44 -12.36
CA GLY A 109 27.17 27.01 -12.13
C GLY A 109 25.93 26.39 -12.75
N ASP A 110 24.87 27.15 -13.02
CA ASP A 110 23.58 26.70 -13.53
C ASP A 110 23.42 26.85 -15.06
N ASP A 111 24.44 27.32 -15.77
CA ASP A 111 24.40 27.64 -17.19
C ASP A 111 24.90 26.48 -18.05
N ALA A 112 24.30 26.29 -19.23
CA ALA A 112 24.73 25.30 -20.20
C ALA A 112 25.69 25.88 -21.24
N ILE A 113 26.64 25.04 -21.67
CA ILE A 113 27.71 25.38 -22.60
C ILE A 113 27.71 24.45 -23.79
N GLU A 114 27.81 24.97 -25.00
CA GLU A 114 28.03 24.21 -26.24
C GLU A 114 29.38 24.63 -26.89
N LEU A 115 30.12 23.64 -27.31
CA LEU A 115 31.15 23.80 -28.33
C LEU A 115 30.56 23.39 -29.69
N THR A 116 30.61 24.29 -30.68
CA THR A 116 30.03 24.03 -32.00
C THR A 116 31.08 24.14 -33.11
N TYR A 117 30.92 23.29 -34.14
CA TYR A 117 31.61 23.31 -35.40
C TYR A 117 30.64 23.57 -36.54
N GLN A 118 30.82 24.65 -37.32
CA GLN A 118 29.88 25.00 -38.41
C GLN A 118 28.39 25.03 -37.96
N ASN A 119 28.15 25.53 -36.73
CA ASN A 119 26.85 25.58 -36.07
C ASN A 119 26.25 24.22 -35.64
N GLN A 120 26.98 23.12 -35.75
CA GLN A 120 26.58 21.84 -35.18
C GLN A 120 27.24 21.65 -33.82
N VAL A 121 26.49 21.22 -32.80
CA VAL A 121 27.06 20.90 -31.47
C VAL A 121 27.98 19.70 -31.64
N ILE A 122 29.17 19.79 -31.09
CA ILE A 122 30.19 18.72 -31.11
C ILE A 122 30.60 18.30 -29.70
N ASP A 123 30.42 19.17 -28.70
CA ASP A 123 30.59 18.84 -27.28
C ASP A 123 29.75 19.82 -26.42
N SER A 124 29.34 19.41 -25.23
CA SER A 124 28.55 20.24 -24.32
C SER A 124 28.83 19.94 -22.84
N LEU A 125 28.46 20.91 -21.98
CA LEU A 125 28.37 20.75 -20.53
C LEU A 125 27.15 21.53 -20.04
N GLY A 126 26.31 20.93 -19.22
CA GLY A 126 24.99 21.45 -18.85
C GLY A 126 23.91 21.03 -19.85
N GLN A 127 22.65 21.26 -19.54
CA GLN A 127 21.48 20.90 -20.37
C GLN A 127 20.76 22.15 -20.87
N VAL A 128 20.76 22.39 -22.17
CA VAL A 128 20.09 23.55 -22.77
C VAL A 128 18.58 23.46 -22.58
N GLY A 129 17.97 24.51 -22.04
CA GLY A 129 16.55 24.60 -21.80
C GLY A 129 16.09 24.09 -20.43
N VAL A 130 17.02 23.70 -19.57
CA VAL A 130 16.76 23.28 -18.19
C VAL A 130 17.56 24.16 -17.24
N ASP A 131 16.94 24.62 -16.17
CA ASP A 131 17.57 25.37 -15.08
C ASP A 131 17.73 24.40 -13.88
N PRO A 132 18.96 24.02 -13.49
CA PRO A 132 19.17 23.12 -12.35
C PRO A 132 19.03 23.83 -10.99
N GLY A 133 18.85 25.14 -10.98
CA GLY A 133 18.72 26.00 -9.82
C GLY A 133 20.03 26.61 -9.37
N ALA A 134 21.05 25.87 -9.03
CA ALA A 134 22.34 26.37 -8.60
C ALA A 134 23.50 25.78 -9.40
N GLU A 135 23.47 24.48 -9.64
CA GLU A 135 24.56 23.75 -10.28
C GLU A 135 24.08 22.46 -10.97
N TRP A 136 24.86 22.00 -11.92
CA TRP A 136 24.81 20.63 -12.42
C TRP A 136 25.79 19.78 -11.61
N GLY A 137 25.37 18.56 -11.24
CA GLY A 137 26.19 17.64 -10.45
C GLY A 137 26.11 17.88 -8.95
N SER A 138 27.12 17.45 -8.20
CA SER A 138 27.19 17.62 -6.75
C SER A 138 28.61 17.45 -6.22
N GLY A 139 28.95 18.11 -5.12
CA GLY A 139 30.28 18.05 -4.50
C GLY A 139 31.38 18.55 -5.46
N ASP A 140 32.53 17.89 -5.47
CA ASP A 140 33.64 18.29 -6.36
C ASP A 140 33.32 18.06 -7.86
N LEU A 141 32.36 17.19 -8.19
CA LEU A 141 31.85 16.96 -9.54
C LEU A 141 30.60 17.79 -9.79
N SER A 142 30.73 19.12 -9.67
CA SER A 142 29.66 20.05 -9.97
C SER A 142 30.20 21.30 -10.68
N THR A 143 29.30 22.04 -11.31
CA THR A 143 29.63 23.21 -12.11
C THR A 143 29.73 24.48 -11.32
N GLN A 144 29.18 24.57 -10.09
CA GLN A 144 29.26 25.79 -9.28
C GLN A 144 30.49 25.76 -8.37
N ASP A 145 31.26 26.86 -8.39
CA ASP A 145 32.42 27.05 -7.52
C ASP A 145 33.48 25.94 -7.59
N ASN A 146 33.60 25.26 -8.76
CA ASN A 146 34.48 24.13 -8.99
C ASN A 146 35.28 24.26 -10.32
N THR A 147 36.34 23.47 -10.42
CA THR A 147 37.04 23.22 -11.68
C THR A 147 36.74 21.75 -12.09
N LEU A 148 36.33 21.58 -13.35
CA LEU A 148 36.08 20.26 -13.93
C LEU A 148 37.12 20.02 -15.05
N ARG A 149 37.76 18.86 -15.01
CA ARG A 149 38.71 18.42 -16.07
C ARG A 149 38.18 17.13 -16.72
N ARG A 150 38.26 17.11 -18.05
CA ARG A 150 37.93 15.89 -18.78
C ARG A 150 38.95 14.81 -18.44
N ASN A 151 38.45 13.59 -18.14
CA ASN A 151 39.34 12.48 -17.88
C ASN A 151 40.15 12.14 -19.13
N PRO A 152 41.48 12.21 -19.11
CA PRO A 152 42.31 11.98 -20.28
C PRO A 152 42.20 10.53 -20.84
N ASP A 153 41.77 9.57 -20.03
CA ASP A 153 41.55 8.18 -20.48
C ASP A 153 40.15 7.99 -21.09
N LEU A 154 39.25 8.98 -20.98
CA LEU A 154 37.85 8.94 -21.43
C LEU A 154 37.50 10.17 -22.24
N LEU A 155 38.16 10.38 -23.39
CA LEU A 155 37.91 11.51 -24.31
C LEU A 155 36.64 11.30 -25.13
N ILE A 156 35.50 11.35 -24.50
CA ILE A 156 34.17 11.20 -25.10
C ILE A 156 33.49 12.56 -25.08
N ALA A 157 33.21 13.13 -26.26
CA ALA A 157 32.44 14.36 -26.39
C ALA A 157 30.95 14.09 -26.21
N ASP A 158 30.22 15.11 -25.76
CA ASP A 158 28.76 15.11 -25.66
C ASP A 158 28.14 16.02 -26.73
N PRO A 159 27.73 15.50 -27.89
CA PRO A 159 27.16 16.30 -28.98
C PRO A 159 25.66 16.57 -28.81
N ILE A 160 25.03 16.16 -27.69
CA ILE A 160 23.58 16.32 -27.47
C ILE A 160 23.36 17.22 -26.25
N SER A 161 23.38 18.53 -26.44
CA SER A 161 23.25 19.51 -25.37
C SER A 161 21.86 19.60 -24.71
N THR A 162 20.87 18.78 -25.12
CA THR A 162 19.50 18.79 -24.61
C THR A 162 19.15 17.56 -23.80
N ASP A 163 20.03 16.59 -23.65
CA ASP A 163 19.85 15.43 -22.80
C ASP A 163 20.44 15.67 -21.39
N ALA A 164 20.29 14.69 -20.50
CA ALA A 164 20.72 14.81 -19.12
C ALA A 164 22.26 14.88 -19.00
N VAL A 165 22.75 15.81 -18.21
CA VAL A 165 24.20 16.03 -17.97
C VAL A 165 24.86 14.78 -17.40
N SER A 166 25.97 14.34 -17.99
CA SER A 166 26.75 13.21 -17.50
C SER A 166 28.15 13.66 -17.07
N PHE A 167 28.50 13.40 -15.83
CA PHE A 167 29.84 13.66 -15.30
C PHE A 167 30.79 12.44 -15.38
N SER A 168 30.38 11.36 -16.02
CA SER A 168 31.17 10.11 -16.10
C SER A 168 32.52 10.25 -16.80
N THR A 169 32.72 11.32 -17.60
CA THR A 169 33.95 11.63 -18.30
C THR A 169 34.71 12.80 -17.69
N TRP A 170 34.30 13.28 -16.51
CA TRP A 170 34.88 14.43 -15.86
C TRP A 170 35.51 14.07 -14.51
N LEU A 171 36.48 14.83 -14.09
CA LEU A 171 37.13 14.82 -12.77
C LEU A 171 36.89 16.18 -12.13
N GLY A 172 36.51 16.19 -10.86
CA GLY A 172 36.22 17.41 -10.11
C GLY A 172 37.40 17.88 -9.30
N PHE A 173 37.60 19.20 -9.24
CA PHE A 173 38.65 19.85 -8.49
C PHE A 173 38.11 21.07 -7.75
N ALA A 174 38.83 21.49 -6.70
CA ALA A 174 38.43 22.63 -5.89
C ALA A 174 38.33 23.93 -6.71
N LYS A 175 37.53 24.86 -6.21
CA LYS A 175 37.38 26.21 -6.73
C LYS A 175 38.75 26.87 -6.93
N ASP A 176 38.97 27.55 -8.06
CA ASP A 176 40.23 28.22 -8.46
C ASP A 176 41.44 27.27 -8.61
N ASP A 177 41.22 25.97 -8.76
CA ASP A 177 42.31 25.06 -9.16
C ASP A 177 42.56 25.17 -10.66
N VAL A 178 43.51 25.96 -11.04
CA VAL A 178 43.94 26.21 -12.42
C VAL A 178 45.31 25.58 -12.73
N SER A 179 45.71 24.59 -11.93
CA SER A 179 47.05 23.99 -12.00
C SER A 179 47.33 23.25 -13.31
N ASP A 180 46.27 22.77 -14.00
CA ASP A 180 46.40 22.09 -15.30
C ASP A 180 45.96 22.95 -16.50
N LEU A 181 45.37 24.10 -16.27
CA LEU A 181 44.86 24.97 -17.33
C LEU A 181 46.00 25.39 -18.29
N GLY A 182 45.78 25.21 -19.58
CA GLY A 182 46.78 25.36 -20.61
C GLY A 182 47.66 24.10 -20.85
N LYS A 183 47.36 22.99 -20.23
CA LYS A 183 48.13 21.75 -20.29
C LYS A 183 47.18 20.55 -20.25
N PHE A 184 46.81 20.02 -21.35
CA PHE A 184 46.08 18.77 -21.34
C PHE A 184 47.01 17.62 -21.79
N SER A 185 47.34 16.75 -20.85
CA SER A 185 48.12 15.53 -21.14
C SER A 185 47.16 14.36 -21.42
N ALA A 186 46.67 14.27 -22.68
CA ALA A 186 46.27 12.97 -23.16
C ALA A 186 47.48 12.07 -23.20
N GLY A 187 47.60 11.16 -22.27
CA GLY A 187 48.73 10.24 -22.28
C GLY A 187 48.82 9.55 -23.61
N THR A 188 49.91 9.72 -24.34
CA THR A 188 50.40 8.63 -25.16
C THR A 188 50.43 7.43 -24.22
N PRO A 189 49.96 6.22 -24.64
CA PRO A 189 50.17 5.04 -23.82
C PRO A 189 51.69 4.82 -23.70
N THR A 190 52.31 5.50 -22.77
CA THR A 190 53.44 4.98 -22.05
C THR A 190 52.81 3.94 -21.16
N ASP A 191 53.36 2.72 -21.19
CA ASP A 191 53.09 1.72 -20.16
C ASP A 191 52.85 2.46 -18.84
N PRO A 192 51.78 2.06 -18.09
CA PRO A 192 51.49 2.75 -16.85
C PRO A 192 52.81 2.92 -16.11
N VAL A 193 53.24 4.19 -15.88
CA VAL A 193 54.27 4.39 -14.89
C VAL A 193 53.62 3.88 -13.62
N ASP A 194 54.03 2.66 -13.26
CA ASP A 194 53.69 2.09 -11.98
C ASP A 194 53.84 3.22 -10.96
N PRO A 195 52.84 3.49 -10.12
CA PRO A 195 53.04 4.35 -8.95
C PRO A 195 54.38 3.95 -8.34
N PRO A 196 55.23 4.90 -7.88
CA PRO A 196 56.58 4.58 -7.46
C PRO A 196 56.52 3.29 -6.65
N PRO A 197 57.34 2.27 -7.03
CA PRO A 197 57.05 0.90 -6.62
C PRO A 197 56.81 0.90 -5.11
N SER A 198 55.59 0.41 -4.71
CA SER A 198 55.17 0.37 -3.33
C SER A 198 56.36 -0.10 -2.48
N SER A 199 56.67 0.62 -1.45
CA SER A 199 57.73 0.26 -0.51
C SER A 199 57.37 -1.00 0.29
N LEU A 200 56.07 -1.43 0.18
CA LEU A 200 55.53 -2.57 0.86
C LEU A 200 56.06 -3.89 0.28
N VAL A 201 56.54 -4.77 1.13
CA VAL A 201 56.97 -6.13 0.75
C VAL A 201 56.00 -7.12 1.33
N CYS A 202 55.31 -7.87 0.46
CA CYS A 202 54.31 -8.87 0.90
C CYS A 202 54.94 -9.96 1.75
N GLY A 203 54.26 -10.36 2.81
CA GLY A 203 54.68 -11.38 3.75
C GLY A 203 55.70 -10.93 4.82
N GLU A 204 56.11 -9.64 4.83
CA GLU A 204 56.81 -9.07 5.97
C GLU A 204 55.93 -8.87 7.16
N GLU A 205 56.51 -8.59 8.35
CA GLU A 205 55.75 -8.31 9.56
C GLU A 205 54.74 -7.18 9.37
N ALA A 206 53.50 -7.40 9.77
CA ALA A 206 52.39 -6.47 9.67
C ALA A 206 51.58 -6.47 10.99
N THR A 207 50.83 -5.41 11.25
CA THR A 207 49.92 -5.38 12.38
C THR A 207 48.71 -6.25 12.08
N ALA A 208 48.43 -7.22 12.97
CA ALA A 208 47.21 -8.03 12.83
C ALA A 208 45.96 -7.20 13.12
N ILE A 209 44.85 -7.49 12.44
CA ILE A 209 43.61 -6.73 12.58
C ILE A 209 43.03 -6.85 13.99
N HIS A 210 43.05 -8.05 14.62
CA HIS A 210 42.60 -8.21 15.99
C HIS A 210 43.37 -7.35 16.99
N ALA A 211 44.67 -7.11 16.78
CA ALA A 211 45.44 -6.20 17.62
C ALA A 211 45.12 -4.72 17.32
N LEU A 212 44.70 -4.42 16.10
CA LEU A 212 44.22 -3.10 15.68
C LEU A 212 42.83 -2.82 16.27
N GLN A 213 41.90 -3.75 16.18
CA GLN A 213 40.55 -3.62 16.72
C GLN A 213 40.57 -3.59 18.26
N GLY A 214 41.27 -4.51 18.88
CA GLY A 214 41.22 -4.72 20.33
C GLY A 214 39.90 -5.35 20.79
N ALA A 215 39.68 -5.42 22.09
CA ALA A 215 38.50 -6.04 22.70
C ALA A 215 37.47 -4.98 23.21
N GLY A 216 37.47 -3.79 22.70
CA GLY A 216 36.56 -2.70 23.13
C GLY A 216 36.04 -1.91 21.94
N ALA A 217 35.05 -1.08 22.20
CA ALA A 217 34.36 -0.26 21.19
C ALA A 217 35.25 0.83 20.53
N ALA A 218 36.55 0.78 20.72
CA ALA A 218 37.47 1.70 20.04
C ALA A 218 38.87 1.07 20.00
N SER A 219 39.57 1.27 18.90
CA SER A 219 40.91 0.77 18.68
C SER A 219 41.93 1.28 19.68
N PRO A 220 42.72 0.41 20.30
CA PRO A 220 43.84 0.82 21.16
C PRO A 220 44.95 1.51 20.34
N LEU A 221 44.96 1.39 19.02
CA LEU A 221 45.93 1.96 18.10
C LEU A 221 45.41 3.19 17.35
N ASN A 222 44.25 3.77 17.76
CA ASN A 222 43.69 4.95 17.15
C ASN A 222 44.72 6.09 16.97
N GLY A 223 44.75 6.67 15.80
CA GLY A 223 45.65 7.74 15.41
C GLY A 223 47.01 7.29 14.87
N GLN A 224 47.38 6.00 15.00
CA GLN A 224 48.63 5.46 14.52
C GLN A 224 48.55 5.12 13.01
N THR A 225 49.67 5.29 12.31
CA THR A 225 49.83 4.80 10.94
C THR A 225 50.57 3.47 10.97
N LEU A 226 50.00 2.44 10.41
CA LEU A 226 50.54 1.07 10.49
C LEU A 226 50.38 0.34 9.15
N VAL A 227 50.98 -0.84 9.07
CA VAL A 227 50.87 -1.71 7.90
C VAL A 227 50.02 -2.91 8.27
N VAL A 228 49.00 -3.20 7.44
CA VAL A 228 48.15 -4.39 7.55
C VAL A 228 48.32 -5.23 6.27
N GLU A 229 48.28 -6.56 6.40
CA GLU A 229 48.16 -7.46 5.26
C GLU A 229 47.03 -8.43 5.49
N ALA A 230 45.96 -8.39 4.65
CA ALA A 230 44.74 -9.15 4.86
C ALA A 230 44.06 -9.51 3.51
N VAL A 231 43.01 -10.29 3.59
CA VAL A 231 42.19 -10.70 2.44
C VAL A 231 41.00 -9.76 2.29
N VAL A 232 40.78 -9.23 1.09
CA VAL A 232 39.57 -8.45 0.76
C VAL A 232 38.38 -9.38 0.81
N VAL A 233 37.37 -9.05 1.60
CA VAL A 233 36.12 -9.82 1.73
C VAL A 233 34.93 -9.16 1.06
N SER A 234 34.96 -7.83 0.89
CA SER A 234 33.93 -7.09 0.16
C SER A 234 34.52 -5.79 -0.39
N ASN A 235 34.10 -5.43 -1.60
CA ASN A 235 34.35 -4.11 -2.17
C ASN A 235 33.06 -3.33 -2.15
N GLN A 236 33.03 -2.21 -1.39
CA GLN A 236 31.91 -1.28 -1.24
C GLN A 236 32.29 0.15 -1.69
N GLU A 237 33.24 0.25 -2.62
CA GLU A 237 33.73 1.55 -3.10
C GLU A 237 32.65 2.35 -3.82
N ALA A 238 31.67 1.71 -4.44
CA ALA A 238 30.55 2.37 -5.10
C ALA A 238 29.67 3.16 -4.11
N GLY A 239 29.44 2.61 -2.91
CA GLY A 239 28.63 3.26 -1.86
C GLY A 239 29.49 3.90 -0.78
N LEU A 240 30.13 3.07 0.04
CA LEU A 240 30.88 3.51 1.24
C LEU A 240 32.24 4.12 0.95
N LYS A 241 32.70 4.13 -0.30
CA LYS A 241 34.04 4.59 -0.69
C LYS A 241 35.17 3.79 -0.02
N GLY A 242 34.99 2.47 0.12
CA GLY A 242 35.98 1.65 0.77
C GLY A 242 35.78 0.14 0.56
N ILE A 243 36.68 -0.62 1.15
CA ILE A 243 36.70 -2.08 1.07
C ILE A 243 36.75 -2.67 2.48
N PHE A 244 36.25 -3.88 2.64
CA PHE A 244 36.42 -4.66 3.87
C PHE A 244 37.53 -5.68 3.69
N VAL A 245 38.45 -5.74 4.65
CA VAL A 245 39.53 -6.70 4.68
C VAL A 245 39.47 -7.51 5.97
N GLN A 246 39.89 -8.79 5.91
CA GLN A 246 39.86 -9.70 7.05
C GLN A 246 41.09 -10.59 7.07
N MET A 247 41.58 -10.92 8.28
CA MET A 247 42.66 -11.90 8.44
C MET A 247 42.22 -13.27 7.90
N ALA A 248 43.17 -14.00 7.31
CA ALA A 248 42.90 -15.39 6.92
C ALA A 248 42.73 -16.28 8.17
N ASP A 249 41.94 -17.36 8.06
CA ASP A 249 41.58 -18.22 9.21
C ASP A 249 42.81 -18.74 10.00
N ASN A 250 43.92 -18.93 9.34
CA ASN A 250 45.16 -19.38 9.95
C ASN A 250 46.05 -18.27 10.56
N GLU A 251 45.62 -17.02 10.41
CA GLU A 251 46.27 -15.80 10.92
C GLU A 251 45.44 -15.14 12.01
N ALA A 252 44.18 -15.59 12.17
CA ALA A 252 43.28 -15.15 13.21
C ALA A 252 43.78 -15.59 14.57
N ASP A 253 43.51 -14.79 15.59
CA ASP A 253 43.76 -15.20 16.98
C ASP A 253 42.63 -16.11 17.51
N SER A 254 42.70 -16.48 18.76
CA SER A 254 41.67 -17.30 19.43
C SER A 254 40.80 -16.54 20.42
N ASP A 255 40.91 -15.22 20.44
CA ASP A 255 40.12 -14.38 21.33
C ASP A 255 38.77 -14.02 20.68
N PRO A 256 37.64 -14.51 21.20
CA PRO A 256 36.34 -14.21 20.61
C PRO A 256 35.86 -12.77 20.87
N GLN A 257 36.65 -11.95 21.58
CA GLN A 257 36.33 -10.57 21.88
C GLN A 257 36.97 -9.57 20.90
N THR A 258 37.81 -10.03 19.99
CA THR A 258 38.53 -9.20 19.03
C THR A 258 38.03 -9.48 17.60
N SER A 259 37.85 -8.43 16.81
CA SER A 259 37.49 -8.59 15.40
C SER A 259 38.73 -8.89 14.54
N GLU A 260 38.58 -9.80 13.57
CA GLU A 260 39.56 -10.09 12.54
C GLU A 260 39.34 -9.27 11.25
N GLY A 261 38.31 -8.40 11.21
CA GLY A 261 37.94 -7.58 10.05
C GLY A 261 38.13 -6.10 10.31
N VAL A 262 38.30 -5.32 9.26
CA VAL A 262 38.32 -3.85 9.35
C VAL A 262 37.88 -3.23 8.02
N PHE A 263 37.20 -2.09 8.11
CA PHE A 263 36.89 -1.25 6.95
C PHE A 263 38.09 -0.39 6.56
N VAL A 264 38.37 -0.28 5.26
CA VAL A 264 39.42 0.55 4.70
C VAL A 264 38.78 1.61 3.80
N TYR A 265 38.79 2.85 4.24
CA TYR A 265 38.31 3.97 3.45
C TYR A 265 39.31 4.32 2.36
N THR A 266 38.92 4.14 1.08
CA THR A 266 39.77 4.39 -0.10
C THR A 266 39.51 5.77 -0.73
N GLY A 267 38.45 6.46 -0.30
CA GLY A 267 38.09 7.78 -0.80
C GLY A 267 37.54 7.73 -2.25
N THR A 268 37.97 8.69 -3.07
CA THR A 268 37.48 8.81 -4.45
C THR A 268 38.33 8.05 -5.47
N ALA A 269 39.47 7.45 -5.05
CA ALA A 269 40.34 6.68 -5.93
C ALA A 269 40.05 5.17 -5.74
N PRO A 270 39.23 4.54 -6.58
CA PRO A 270 38.92 3.11 -6.44
C PRO A 270 40.19 2.28 -6.61
N THR A 271 40.33 1.27 -5.76
CA THR A 271 41.50 0.38 -5.76
C THR A 271 41.39 -0.77 -6.74
N ALA A 272 40.19 -1.02 -7.29
CA ALA A 272 39.85 -2.15 -8.14
C ALA A 272 40.10 -3.53 -7.49
N TYR A 273 40.30 -3.62 -6.18
CA TYR A 273 40.43 -4.88 -5.46
C TYR A 273 39.10 -5.63 -5.41
N VAL A 274 39.18 -6.95 -5.49
CA VAL A 274 38.02 -7.82 -5.46
C VAL A 274 38.11 -8.82 -4.30
N ALA A 275 36.98 -9.38 -3.89
CA ALA A 275 36.96 -10.41 -2.86
C ALA A 275 37.88 -11.60 -3.24
N GLY A 276 38.72 -12.01 -2.31
CA GLY A 276 39.77 -13.01 -2.50
C GLY A 276 41.12 -12.42 -2.90
N ASP A 277 41.28 -11.12 -3.03
CA ASP A 277 42.59 -10.50 -3.16
C ASP A 277 43.24 -10.38 -1.80
N ARG A 278 44.53 -10.82 -1.69
CA ARG A 278 45.36 -10.52 -0.51
C ARG A 278 46.10 -9.23 -0.81
N ILE A 279 45.90 -8.26 0.03
CA ILE A 279 46.51 -6.92 -0.12
C ILE A 279 47.30 -6.55 1.11
N ARG A 280 48.37 -5.78 0.88
CA ARG A 280 49.13 -5.12 1.95
C ARG A 280 48.96 -3.64 1.80
N LEU A 281 48.63 -2.96 2.91
CA LEU A 281 48.35 -1.54 2.87
C LEU A 281 48.98 -0.82 4.07
N LYS A 282 49.26 0.47 3.90
CA LYS A 282 49.73 1.37 4.94
C LYS A 282 48.73 2.50 5.12
N ALA A 283 48.06 2.53 6.25
CA ALA A 283 46.98 3.46 6.53
C ALA A 283 46.97 3.91 7.98
N LYS A 284 46.21 4.96 8.27
CA LYS A 284 45.98 5.47 9.63
C LYS A 284 44.74 4.84 10.24
N VAL A 285 44.86 4.36 11.46
CA VAL A 285 43.74 3.92 12.27
C VAL A 285 42.92 5.13 12.73
N THR A 286 41.63 5.13 12.52
CA THR A 286 40.72 6.23 12.86
C THR A 286 39.44 5.66 13.47
N GLU A 287 38.96 6.30 14.53
CA GLU A 287 37.60 6.07 15.02
C GLU A 287 36.68 7.08 14.37
N TYR A 288 35.78 6.62 13.49
CA TYR A 288 34.82 7.49 12.81
C TYR A 288 33.41 7.13 13.24
N GLN A 289 32.83 7.98 14.08
CA GLN A 289 31.47 7.80 14.62
C GLN A 289 31.21 6.41 15.25
N GLY A 290 32.23 5.84 15.92
CA GLY A 290 32.16 4.55 16.59
C GLY A 290 32.51 3.35 15.70
N LEU A 291 32.95 3.57 14.46
CA LEU A 291 33.51 2.55 13.57
C LEU A 291 35.04 2.65 13.62
N THR A 292 35.72 1.56 13.89
CA THR A 292 37.16 1.46 13.68
C THR A 292 37.43 1.28 12.18
N GLU A 293 38.14 2.23 11.59
CA GLU A 293 38.48 2.20 10.14
C GLU A 293 39.93 2.56 9.85
N LEU A 294 40.39 2.14 8.71
CA LEU A 294 41.68 2.50 8.16
C LEU A 294 41.48 3.63 7.14
N THR A 295 42.05 4.81 7.45
CA THR A 295 41.94 6.01 6.60
C THR A 295 43.32 6.45 6.11
N THR A 296 43.38 7.49 5.28
CA THR A 296 44.62 8.04 4.78
C THR A 296 45.55 6.93 4.22
N LEU A 297 44.99 6.19 3.27
CA LEU A 297 45.71 5.11 2.59
C LEU A 297 46.91 5.70 1.85
N SER A 298 48.13 5.54 2.44
CA SER A 298 49.37 6.18 1.93
C SER A 298 50.16 5.27 1.00
N ASP A 299 49.95 3.96 1.05
CA ASP A 299 50.59 2.99 0.16
C ASP A 299 49.78 1.68 0.21
N HIS A 300 49.64 0.99 -0.90
CA HIS A 300 48.98 -0.31 -0.99
C HIS A 300 49.56 -1.18 -2.11
N LYS A 301 49.42 -2.48 -1.95
CA LYS A 301 49.96 -3.46 -2.89
C LYS A 301 49.13 -4.74 -2.92
N LEU A 302 48.83 -5.22 -4.11
CA LEU A 302 48.29 -6.57 -4.34
C LEU A 302 49.40 -7.59 -4.11
N CYS A 303 49.18 -8.51 -3.19
CA CYS A 303 50.12 -9.58 -2.86
C CYS A 303 49.78 -10.89 -3.53
N ALA A 304 48.48 -11.24 -3.61
CA ALA A 304 48.00 -12.46 -4.29
C ALA A 304 46.54 -12.28 -4.66
N THR A 305 46.06 -13.02 -5.62
CA THR A 305 44.68 -13.09 -6.07
C THR A 305 44.05 -14.45 -5.78
N GLY A 306 42.72 -14.54 -5.76
CA GLY A 306 41.99 -15.80 -5.68
C GLY A 306 42.23 -16.57 -4.38
N GLN A 307 42.50 -15.86 -3.27
CA GLN A 307 42.64 -16.49 -1.96
C GLN A 307 41.29 -17.00 -1.46
N THR A 308 41.35 -18.07 -0.66
CA THR A 308 40.16 -18.54 0.03
C THR A 308 39.67 -17.43 0.96
N LEU A 309 38.39 -17.09 0.86
CA LEU A 309 37.78 -16.13 1.77
C LEU A 309 37.79 -16.67 3.19
N PRO A 310 38.06 -15.83 4.20
CA PRO A 310 37.94 -16.23 5.61
C PRO A 310 36.54 -16.79 5.90
N THR A 311 36.48 -17.77 6.78
CA THR A 311 35.25 -18.42 7.21
C THR A 311 34.32 -17.38 7.83
N ALA A 312 33.07 -17.30 7.37
CA ALA A 312 32.10 -16.38 7.95
C ALA A 312 31.80 -16.75 9.40
N ALA A 313 31.95 -15.79 10.30
CA ALA A 313 31.60 -15.97 11.70
C ALA A 313 30.08 -16.19 11.86
N LEU A 314 29.69 -17.10 12.76
CA LEU A 314 28.28 -17.39 12.99
C LEU A 314 27.71 -16.41 14.01
N VAL A 315 26.71 -15.67 13.59
CA VAL A 315 25.91 -14.79 14.43
C VAL A 315 24.53 -15.40 14.66
N THR A 316 24.00 -15.26 15.85
CA THR A 316 22.66 -15.76 16.21
C THR A 316 21.90 -14.67 16.99
N LEU A 317 20.66 -14.42 16.61
CA LEU A 317 19.74 -13.56 17.34
C LEU A 317 18.83 -14.39 18.27
N PRO A 318 18.40 -13.83 19.42
CA PRO A 318 18.81 -12.53 19.96
C PRO A 318 20.23 -12.57 20.57
N VAL A 319 20.89 -11.41 20.56
CA VAL A 319 22.12 -11.17 21.33
C VAL A 319 21.80 -10.76 22.76
N ASN A 320 22.80 -10.74 23.69
CA ASN A 320 22.54 -10.25 25.06
C ASN A 320 22.59 -8.71 25.14
N SER A 321 23.45 -8.09 24.32
CA SER A 321 23.58 -6.64 24.16
C SER A 321 23.90 -6.33 22.69
N SER A 322 23.60 -5.12 22.21
CA SER A 322 24.08 -4.62 20.93
C SER A 322 25.62 -4.68 20.80
N ASP A 323 26.33 -4.55 21.92
CA ASP A 323 27.78 -4.60 21.95
C ASP A 323 28.34 -6.02 21.64
N ASP A 324 27.48 -7.06 21.69
CA ASP A 324 27.85 -8.41 21.26
C ASP A 324 28.16 -8.51 19.76
N PHE A 325 27.82 -7.48 18.98
CA PHE A 325 28.21 -7.39 17.57
C PHE A 325 29.60 -6.80 17.33
N GLU A 326 30.17 -6.09 18.30
CA GLU A 326 31.48 -5.45 18.19
C GLU A 326 32.59 -6.41 17.76
N PRO A 327 32.70 -7.63 18.31
CA PRO A 327 33.72 -8.58 17.89
C PRO A 327 33.61 -9.05 16.44
N PHE A 328 32.55 -8.66 15.74
CA PHE A 328 32.34 -9.00 14.31
C PHE A 328 32.49 -7.80 13.40
N GLU A 329 32.79 -6.60 13.91
CA GLU A 329 32.91 -5.39 13.12
C GLU A 329 33.93 -5.57 11.98
N GLY A 330 33.52 -5.26 10.74
CA GLY A 330 34.34 -5.43 9.54
C GLY A 330 34.50 -6.88 9.07
N MET A 331 34.03 -7.89 9.84
CA MET A 331 34.14 -9.28 9.50
C MET A 331 33.04 -9.78 8.58
N ARG A 332 33.37 -10.80 7.82
CA ARG A 332 32.40 -11.64 7.14
C ARG A 332 31.62 -12.47 8.14
N VAL A 333 30.28 -12.32 8.13
CA VAL A 333 29.37 -13.00 9.04
C VAL A 333 28.27 -13.75 8.31
N ARG A 334 27.69 -14.75 8.96
CA ARG A 334 26.51 -15.46 8.50
C ARG A 334 25.57 -15.69 9.65
N PHE A 335 24.28 -15.41 9.45
CA PHE A 335 23.26 -15.74 10.44
C PHE A 335 22.96 -17.23 10.42
N SER A 336 22.85 -17.82 11.62
CA SER A 336 22.62 -19.26 11.80
C SER A 336 21.17 -19.68 11.59
N GLN A 337 20.24 -18.71 11.64
CA GLN A 337 18.80 -18.89 11.43
C GLN A 337 18.30 -18.05 10.27
N ASP A 338 17.12 -18.38 9.76
CA ASP A 338 16.35 -17.49 8.88
C ASP A 338 15.84 -16.31 9.70
N LEU A 339 15.91 -15.11 9.12
CA LEU A 339 15.51 -13.87 9.78
C LEU A 339 14.20 -13.36 9.19
N VAL A 340 13.30 -12.93 10.07
CA VAL A 340 11.99 -12.34 9.71
C VAL A 340 12.16 -10.85 9.46
N VAL A 341 11.57 -10.37 8.39
CA VAL A 341 11.46 -8.93 8.06
C VAL A 341 10.52 -8.27 9.05
N ASN A 342 11.00 -7.26 9.78
CA ASN A 342 10.22 -6.52 10.78
C ASN A 342 9.89 -5.09 10.36
N GLU A 343 10.66 -4.48 9.44
CA GLU A 343 10.34 -3.16 8.88
C GLU A 343 10.91 -3.00 7.48
N VAL A 344 10.15 -2.32 6.62
CA VAL A 344 10.50 -1.98 5.23
C VAL A 344 10.29 -0.49 4.92
N TYR A 345 10.13 0.34 5.97
CA TYR A 345 9.87 1.78 5.85
C TYR A 345 10.99 2.51 5.09
N ASN A 346 12.23 2.20 5.46
CA ASN A 346 13.42 2.83 4.90
C ASN A 346 13.91 2.20 3.59
N LEU A 347 13.27 1.12 3.13
CA LEU A 347 13.74 0.37 1.97
C LEU A 347 13.85 1.24 0.71
N GLY A 348 12.84 2.06 0.42
CA GLY A 348 12.84 2.91 -0.78
C GLY A 348 13.84 4.07 -0.72
N ARG A 349 14.14 4.58 0.49
CA ARG A 349 14.98 5.76 0.67
C ARG A 349 16.46 5.43 0.92
N TYR A 350 16.72 4.42 1.72
CA TYR A 350 18.07 4.10 2.19
C TYR A 350 18.51 2.67 1.87
N GLY A 351 17.67 1.85 1.23
CA GLY A 351 17.98 0.44 0.98
C GLY A 351 17.97 -0.44 2.24
N GLU A 352 17.35 0.01 3.34
CA GLU A 352 17.39 -0.62 4.65
C GLU A 352 16.15 -1.47 4.95
N ILE A 353 16.36 -2.64 5.55
CA ILE A 353 15.33 -3.57 6.04
C ILE A 353 15.71 -4.00 7.46
N SER A 354 14.79 -3.86 8.43
CA SER A 354 15.00 -4.40 9.79
C SER A 354 14.63 -5.87 9.85
N LEU A 355 15.52 -6.69 10.38
CA LEU A 355 15.40 -8.14 10.50
C LEU A 355 15.48 -8.58 11.97
N GLY A 356 14.78 -9.66 12.32
CA GLY A 356 14.85 -10.31 13.63
C GLY A 356 14.66 -11.82 13.54
N SER A 357 14.78 -12.53 14.64
CA SER A 357 14.54 -13.99 14.65
C SER A 357 13.05 -14.35 14.55
N GLN A 358 12.18 -13.39 14.84
CA GLN A 358 10.73 -13.50 14.81
C GLN A 358 10.10 -12.14 14.49
N ARG A 359 8.77 -12.11 14.25
CA ARG A 359 8.03 -10.84 14.17
C ARG A 359 8.02 -10.18 15.56
N HIS A 360 8.39 -8.92 15.62
CA HIS A 360 8.38 -8.13 16.84
C HIS A 360 7.02 -7.45 17.04
N PHE A 361 6.59 -7.36 18.29
CA PHE A 361 5.38 -6.64 18.67
C PHE A 361 5.72 -5.54 19.68
N ILE A 362 5.01 -4.41 19.55
CA ILE A 362 5.08 -3.31 20.51
C ILE A 362 4.88 -3.84 21.95
N GLY A 363 5.67 -3.38 22.88
CA GLY A 363 5.59 -3.85 24.26
C GLY A 363 4.20 -3.75 24.88
N THR A 364 3.50 -2.61 24.67
CA THR A 364 2.14 -2.38 25.17
C THR A 364 1.04 -3.03 24.30
N GLN A 365 1.40 -3.64 23.17
CA GLN A 365 0.49 -4.54 22.43
C GLN A 365 0.28 -5.85 23.20
N VAL A 366 1.36 -6.40 23.77
CA VAL A 366 1.37 -7.76 24.34
C VAL A 366 1.45 -7.78 25.88
N SER A 367 1.97 -6.72 26.50
CA SER A 367 2.15 -6.61 27.97
C SER A 367 1.52 -5.33 28.51
N ALA A 368 1.17 -5.33 29.78
CA ALA A 368 0.69 -4.13 30.46
C ALA A 368 1.76 -3.03 30.45
N PRO A 369 1.37 -1.75 30.37
CA PRO A 369 2.30 -0.65 30.48
C PRO A 369 3.22 -0.72 31.69
N GLY A 370 4.47 -0.25 31.54
CA GLY A 370 5.50 -0.25 32.59
C GLY A 370 6.61 -1.26 32.32
N ALA A 371 7.18 -1.83 33.38
CA ALA A 371 8.41 -2.64 33.31
C ALA A 371 8.30 -3.83 32.32
N ASP A 372 7.16 -4.50 32.27
CA ASP A 372 6.96 -5.67 31.41
C ASP A 372 6.94 -5.27 29.93
N ALA A 373 6.24 -4.21 29.56
CA ALA A 373 6.24 -3.69 28.20
C ALA A 373 7.61 -3.21 27.74
N LEU A 374 8.34 -2.49 28.63
CA LEU A 374 9.72 -2.06 28.36
C LEU A 374 10.68 -3.23 28.19
N ALA A 375 10.47 -4.32 28.94
CA ALA A 375 11.28 -5.54 28.82
C ALA A 375 11.07 -6.22 27.45
N VAL A 376 9.84 -6.18 26.90
CA VAL A 376 9.56 -6.67 25.55
C VAL A 376 10.31 -5.83 24.51
N SER A 377 10.20 -4.50 24.56
CA SER A 377 10.91 -3.62 23.61
C SER A 377 12.43 -3.79 23.70
N ALA A 378 12.98 -3.93 24.92
CA ALA A 378 14.41 -4.23 25.10
C ALA A 378 14.81 -5.61 24.56
N ALA A 379 13.92 -6.60 24.59
CA ALA A 379 14.15 -7.91 23.97
C ALA A 379 14.15 -7.81 22.44
N ASN A 380 13.21 -7.06 21.85
CA ASN A 380 13.14 -6.81 20.42
C ASN A 380 14.40 -6.12 19.89
N GLN A 381 14.93 -5.13 20.64
CA GLN A 381 16.18 -4.46 20.26
C GLN A 381 17.37 -5.42 20.21
N ARG A 382 17.45 -6.39 21.14
CA ARG A 382 18.50 -7.42 21.13
C ARG A 382 18.29 -8.49 20.04
N ASP A 383 17.08 -8.59 19.54
CA ASP A 383 16.70 -9.52 18.46
C ASP A 383 16.68 -8.83 17.07
N SER A 384 17.39 -7.73 16.94
CA SER A 384 17.36 -6.93 15.70
C SER A 384 18.73 -6.82 15.06
N ILE A 385 18.74 -6.82 13.71
CA ILE A 385 19.86 -6.42 12.86
C ILE A 385 19.32 -5.67 11.63
N LEU A 386 20.02 -4.63 11.18
CA LEU A 386 19.68 -3.92 9.97
C LEU A 386 20.36 -4.59 8.75
N LEU A 387 19.60 -4.92 7.73
CA LEU A 387 20.10 -5.28 6.40
C LEU A 387 20.20 -3.99 5.59
N ASP A 388 21.37 -3.75 4.97
CA ASP A 388 21.69 -2.52 4.26
C ASP A 388 22.27 -2.86 2.89
N ASP A 389 21.90 -2.12 1.85
CA ASP A 389 22.37 -2.38 0.47
C ASP A 389 23.81 -1.89 0.20
N GLY A 390 24.41 -1.20 1.18
CA GLY A 390 25.77 -0.66 1.08
C GLY A 390 25.89 0.63 0.25
N LEU A 391 24.77 1.25 -0.15
CA LEU A 391 24.74 2.50 -0.88
C LEU A 391 24.55 3.69 0.07
N THR A 392 25.28 4.78 -0.15
CA THR A 392 25.08 6.03 0.60
C THR A 392 24.11 6.98 -0.09
N ALA A 393 23.75 6.71 -1.33
CA ALA A 393 22.79 7.49 -2.10
C ALA A 393 21.38 7.32 -1.52
N GLN A 394 20.66 8.42 -1.35
CA GLN A 394 19.22 8.36 -1.02
C GLN A 394 18.39 8.12 -2.29
N ASN A 395 17.29 7.40 -2.12
CA ASN A 395 16.36 7.05 -3.20
C ASN A 395 17.05 6.39 -4.40
N PRO A 396 17.77 5.28 -4.19
CA PRO A 396 18.51 4.62 -5.26
C PRO A 396 17.54 4.10 -6.35
N ASP A 397 18.00 4.14 -7.60
CA ASP A 397 17.30 3.55 -8.73
C ASP A 397 18.25 2.57 -9.47
N PRO A 398 17.94 1.26 -9.46
CA PRO A 398 16.84 0.58 -8.77
C PRO A 398 17.05 0.48 -7.24
N VAL A 399 15.97 0.37 -6.48
CA VAL A 399 16.03 -0.10 -5.08
C VAL A 399 16.43 -1.58 -5.09
N GLN A 400 17.53 -1.94 -4.41
CA GLN A 400 18.20 -3.23 -4.57
C GLN A 400 17.38 -4.43 -4.08
N PHE A 401 16.59 -4.26 -3.04
CA PHE A 401 15.82 -5.36 -2.43
C PHE A 401 14.33 -5.29 -2.75
N PRO A 402 13.70 -6.44 -3.08
CA PRO A 402 14.30 -7.74 -3.39
C PRO A 402 14.90 -7.74 -4.82
N ALA A 403 15.88 -8.62 -5.07
CA ALA A 403 16.45 -8.74 -6.42
C ALA A 403 15.36 -9.13 -7.45
N PRO A 404 15.42 -8.67 -8.71
CA PRO A 404 16.45 -7.83 -9.34
C PRO A 404 16.26 -6.32 -9.08
N GLY A 405 15.26 -5.93 -8.31
CA GLY A 405 14.89 -4.58 -7.91
C GLY A 405 13.44 -4.53 -7.45
N LEU A 406 13.14 -3.63 -6.51
CA LEU A 406 11.80 -3.40 -6.00
C LEU A 406 10.87 -2.88 -7.10
N SER A 407 9.67 -3.41 -7.15
CA SER A 407 8.58 -2.88 -7.99
C SER A 407 7.22 -3.18 -7.35
N ALA A 408 6.14 -2.63 -7.89
CA ALA A 408 4.79 -2.92 -7.43
C ALA A 408 4.42 -4.43 -7.50
N SER A 409 5.10 -5.20 -8.37
CA SER A 409 4.90 -6.65 -8.53
C SER A 409 6.01 -7.52 -7.95
N ASN A 410 7.14 -6.94 -7.55
CA ASN A 410 8.27 -7.61 -6.91
C ASN A 410 8.62 -6.89 -5.62
N THR A 411 8.03 -7.31 -4.51
CA THR A 411 8.17 -6.67 -3.21
C THR A 411 8.60 -7.65 -2.13
N VAL A 412 9.14 -7.12 -1.06
CA VAL A 412 9.38 -7.81 0.21
C VAL A 412 8.49 -7.17 1.27
N ARG A 413 7.88 -7.99 2.13
CA ARG A 413 6.90 -7.56 3.12
C ARG A 413 7.35 -7.86 4.54
N VAL A 414 6.87 -7.08 5.49
CA VAL A 414 7.02 -7.44 6.91
C VAL A 414 6.41 -8.81 7.15
N GLY A 415 7.15 -9.70 7.79
CA GLY A 415 6.79 -11.10 7.98
C GLY A 415 7.39 -12.09 6.97
N ASP A 416 7.94 -11.61 5.84
CA ASP A 416 8.75 -12.45 4.95
C ASP A 416 10.07 -12.83 5.64
N LYS A 417 10.80 -13.79 5.07
CA LYS A 417 12.07 -14.27 5.64
C LYS A 417 13.24 -14.05 4.71
N ALA A 418 14.33 -13.52 5.25
CA ALA A 418 15.64 -13.57 4.64
C ALA A 418 16.35 -14.87 5.07
N THR A 419 16.69 -15.73 4.11
CA THR A 419 17.27 -17.03 4.38
C THR A 419 18.75 -17.08 4.01
N SER A 420 19.55 -17.79 4.82
CA SER A 420 20.98 -17.99 4.55
C SER A 420 21.78 -16.68 4.41
N LEU A 421 21.40 -15.65 5.14
CA LEU A 421 21.99 -14.31 5.04
C LEU A 421 23.48 -14.33 5.39
N THR A 422 24.32 -13.96 4.41
CA THR A 422 25.76 -13.81 4.53
C THR A 422 26.16 -12.41 4.07
N GLY A 423 26.98 -11.72 4.86
CA GLY A 423 27.42 -10.36 4.54
C GLY A 423 28.63 -9.94 5.37
N VAL A 424 28.92 -8.66 5.36
CA VAL A 424 29.93 -8.05 6.23
C VAL A 424 29.22 -7.24 7.31
N MET A 425 29.65 -7.38 8.55
CA MET A 425 29.15 -6.59 9.66
C MET A 425 29.77 -5.19 9.62
N HIS A 426 28.94 -4.19 9.62
CA HIS A 426 29.33 -2.77 9.60
C HIS A 426 28.62 -2.01 10.71
N TYR A 427 29.27 -1.00 11.25
CA TYR A 427 28.69 -0.05 12.19
C TYR A 427 28.55 1.33 11.54
N GLY A 428 27.38 1.90 11.61
CA GLY A 428 27.11 3.23 11.06
C GLY A 428 25.79 3.78 11.56
N PHE A 429 25.70 5.11 11.73
CA PHE A 429 24.52 5.79 12.26
C PHE A 429 24.03 5.21 13.61
N ASN A 430 24.95 4.81 14.46
CA ASN A 430 24.74 4.18 15.77
C ASN A 430 24.03 2.82 15.75
N LEU A 431 24.09 2.11 14.62
CA LEU A 431 23.49 0.78 14.46
C LEU A 431 24.45 -0.19 13.77
N TYR A 432 24.50 -1.42 14.27
CA TYR A 432 25.09 -2.52 13.52
C TYR A 432 24.19 -2.92 12.36
N ARG A 433 24.81 -3.20 11.22
CA ARG A 433 24.15 -3.62 10.00
C ARG A 433 24.91 -4.70 9.26
N ILE A 434 24.21 -5.53 8.53
CA ILE A 434 24.81 -6.49 7.62
C ILE A 434 24.69 -5.99 6.19
N MET A 435 25.83 -5.87 5.50
CA MET A 435 25.91 -5.60 4.07
C MET A 435 26.07 -6.90 3.32
N PRO A 436 25.10 -7.35 2.53
CA PRO A 436 25.16 -8.63 1.88
C PRO A 436 26.27 -8.66 0.81
N ILE A 437 26.98 -9.77 0.74
CA ILE A 437 28.00 -10.02 -0.27
C ILE A 437 27.52 -11.03 -1.32
N GLU A 438 26.31 -11.52 -1.17
CA GLU A 438 25.59 -12.43 -2.06
C GLU A 438 24.16 -11.93 -2.19
N THR A 439 23.45 -12.29 -3.25
CA THR A 439 22.04 -11.96 -3.42
C THR A 439 21.23 -12.50 -2.25
N VAL A 440 20.52 -11.62 -1.54
CA VAL A 440 19.64 -12.00 -0.43
C VAL A 440 18.44 -12.79 -0.98
N ASN A 441 18.22 -13.96 -0.41
CA ASN A 441 17.06 -14.78 -0.74
C ASN A 441 15.91 -14.50 0.22
N PHE A 442 14.88 -13.81 -0.26
CA PHE A 442 13.63 -13.58 0.48
C PHE A 442 12.61 -14.67 0.13
N VAL A 443 12.02 -15.26 1.18
CA VAL A 443 10.92 -16.21 1.08
C VAL A 443 9.63 -15.53 1.52
N ALA A 444 8.63 -15.53 0.65
CA ALA A 444 7.32 -14.92 0.89
C ALA A 444 6.49 -15.76 1.87
N GLU A 445 6.75 -15.62 3.17
CA GLU A 445 5.96 -16.24 4.25
C GLU A 445 4.69 -15.45 4.58
N ASN A 446 4.66 -14.17 4.18
CA ASN A 446 3.49 -13.30 4.31
C ASN A 446 3.04 -12.77 2.93
N PRO A 447 2.48 -13.63 2.07
CA PRO A 447 2.04 -13.21 0.74
C PRO A 447 0.88 -12.22 0.81
N ARG A 448 0.74 -11.36 -0.19
CA ARG A 448 -0.34 -10.38 -0.31
C ARG A 448 -1.72 -11.06 -0.25
N PRO A 449 -2.58 -10.72 0.75
CA PRO A 449 -3.93 -11.27 0.84
C PRO A 449 -4.85 -10.62 -0.20
N VAL A 450 -5.53 -11.43 -1.01
CA VAL A 450 -6.39 -10.94 -2.12
C VAL A 450 -7.64 -10.22 -1.62
N ALA A 451 -8.19 -10.63 -0.47
CA ALA A 451 -9.37 -10.06 0.16
C ALA A 451 -9.33 -10.29 1.68
N PRO A 452 -10.06 -9.50 2.48
CA PRO A 452 -10.19 -9.81 3.90
C PRO A 452 -10.93 -11.14 4.10
N THR A 453 -10.41 -11.97 4.99
CA THR A 453 -11.01 -13.29 5.30
C THR A 453 -11.88 -13.18 6.55
N LEU A 454 -13.17 -13.41 6.40
CA LEU A 454 -14.15 -13.46 7.47
C LEU A 454 -14.87 -14.81 7.48
N ASN A 455 -15.30 -15.25 8.65
CA ASN A 455 -16.18 -16.39 8.77
C ASN A 455 -17.53 -16.10 8.11
N GLU A 456 -18.13 -17.11 7.50
CA GLU A 456 -19.47 -17.02 6.91
C GLU A 456 -20.56 -16.88 8.01
N GLY A 457 -21.71 -16.35 7.64
CA GLY A 457 -22.90 -16.29 8.50
C GLY A 457 -23.34 -14.89 8.92
N GLY A 458 -22.53 -13.86 8.71
CA GLY A 458 -22.96 -12.47 8.94
C GLY A 458 -23.82 -11.91 7.81
N ASN A 459 -24.75 -11.01 8.15
CA ASN A 459 -25.61 -10.30 7.19
C ASN A 459 -25.32 -8.79 7.09
N LEU A 460 -24.43 -8.26 7.94
CA LEU A 460 -23.96 -6.89 7.90
C LEU A 460 -22.43 -6.86 8.04
N LYS A 461 -21.76 -6.15 7.13
CA LYS A 461 -20.31 -5.94 7.15
C LYS A 461 -19.98 -4.48 7.41
N VAL A 462 -19.19 -4.20 8.45
CA VAL A 462 -18.70 -2.86 8.78
C VAL A 462 -17.18 -2.84 8.67
N ALA A 463 -16.61 -1.77 8.14
CA ALA A 463 -15.16 -1.59 8.07
C ALA A 463 -14.72 -0.28 8.70
N SER A 464 -13.56 -0.31 9.36
CA SER A 464 -12.81 0.84 9.83
C SER A 464 -11.60 1.03 8.91
N PHE A 465 -11.40 2.22 8.36
CA PHE A 465 -10.31 2.47 7.43
C PHE A 465 -9.74 3.88 7.58
N ASN A 466 -8.50 4.00 8.05
CA ASN A 466 -7.71 5.21 7.97
C ASN A 466 -7.23 5.38 6.51
N VAL A 467 -7.58 6.51 5.87
CA VAL A 467 -7.34 6.75 4.43
C VAL A 467 -6.13 7.64 4.16
N LEU A 468 -5.25 7.81 5.16
CA LEU A 468 -3.96 8.52 5.04
C LEU A 468 -4.10 9.89 4.37
N ASN A 469 -4.70 10.86 5.07
CA ASN A 469 -4.85 12.23 4.59
C ASN A 469 -5.42 12.32 3.16
N TYR A 470 -6.65 11.83 2.98
CA TYR A 470 -7.33 11.90 1.68
C TYR A 470 -7.86 13.33 1.44
N PHE A 471 -7.12 14.11 0.65
CA PHE A 471 -7.37 15.52 0.33
C PHE A 471 -7.57 15.70 -1.17
N ASN A 472 -8.72 16.22 -1.59
CA ASN A 472 -9.09 16.32 -3.00
C ASN A 472 -8.84 17.71 -3.64
N GLY A 473 -8.12 18.60 -2.94
CA GLY A 473 -7.85 19.97 -3.39
C GLY A 473 -9.12 20.84 -3.34
N ASP A 474 -9.53 21.40 -4.48
CA ASP A 474 -10.79 22.16 -4.57
C ASP A 474 -11.98 21.28 -5.03
N GLY A 475 -11.79 19.99 -5.14
CA GLY A 475 -12.78 19.06 -5.67
C GLY A 475 -13.11 19.22 -7.14
N GLN A 476 -12.34 20.02 -7.89
CA GLN A 476 -12.51 20.30 -9.32
C GLN A 476 -11.21 20.11 -10.12
N GLY A 477 -10.18 19.50 -9.49
CA GLY A 477 -8.89 19.18 -10.11
C GLY A 477 -7.82 20.26 -9.94
N ALA A 478 -8.04 21.24 -9.04
CA ALA A 478 -7.04 22.25 -8.66
C ALA A 478 -6.86 22.30 -7.13
N GLY A 479 -6.13 23.25 -6.60
CA GLY A 479 -5.90 23.41 -5.16
C GLY A 479 -4.76 22.54 -4.60
N PHE A 480 -3.84 22.12 -5.44
CA PHE A 480 -2.62 21.41 -5.06
C PHE A 480 -1.40 22.36 -5.01
N PRO A 481 -0.40 22.13 -4.11
CA PRO A 481 -0.38 21.08 -3.07
C PRO A 481 -1.44 21.30 -2.00
N THR A 482 -2.01 20.22 -1.48
CA THR A 482 -2.98 20.26 -0.39
C THR A 482 -2.27 20.52 0.96
N ALA A 483 -3.03 20.84 2.00
CA ALA A 483 -2.47 21.07 3.34
C ALA A 483 -1.80 19.82 3.94
N ARG A 484 -2.30 18.65 3.57
CA ARG A 484 -1.78 17.30 3.86
C ARG A 484 -2.10 16.40 2.66
N GLY A 485 -1.49 15.22 2.56
CA GLY A 485 -1.76 14.31 1.45
C GLY A 485 -1.09 14.72 0.15
N ALA A 486 -1.78 14.61 -0.97
CA ALA A 486 -1.21 14.77 -2.30
C ALA A 486 -0.68 16.18 -2.60
N ASN A 487 0.49 16.28 -3.23
CA ASN A 487 1.09 17.53 -3.70
C ASN A 487 0.62 17.92 -5.11
N THR A 488 0.13 16.94 -5.89
CA THR A 488 -0.32 17.14 -7.27
C THR A 488 -1.64 16.42 -7.50
N LEU A 489 -2.36 16.82 -8.56
CA LEU A 489 -3.54 16.09 -9.02
C LEU A 489 -3.20 14.65 -9.40
N SER A 490 -2.03 14.40 -10.01
CA SER A 490 -1.56 13.06 -10.36
C SER A 490 -1.47 12.16 -9.14
N GLU A 491 -0.84 12.64 -8.08
CA GLU A 491 -0.74 11.91 -6.81
C GLU A 491 -2.11 11.65 -6.17
N PHE A 492 -2.99 12.64 -6.19
CA PHE A 492 -4.35 12.48 -5.68
C PHE A 492 -5.11 11.38 -6.44
N GLU A 493 -5.04 11.37 -7.76
CA GLU A 493 -5.71 10.33 -8.57
C GLU A 493 -5.12 8.94 -8.31
N ARG A 494 -3.81 8.84 -8.07
CA ARG A 494 -3.15 7.60 -7.65
C ARG A 494 -3.61 7.14 -6.27
N GLN A 495 -3.67 8.05 -5.28
CA GLN A 495 -4.19 7.77 -3.94
C GLN A 495 -5.63 7.27 -4.02
N LYS A 496 -6.49 8.01 -4.71
CA LYS A 496 -7.90 7.66 -4.92
C LYS A 496 -8.07 6.29 -5.55
N ALA A 497 -7.29 5.97 -6.60
CA ALA A 497 -7.37 4.67 -7.26
C ALA A 497 -7.06 3.51 -6.30
N LYS A 498 -6.04 3.64 -5.46
CA LYS A 498 -5.67 2.63 -4.46
C LYS A 498 -6.75 2.49 -3.37
N ILE A 499 -7.21 3.60 -2.78
CA ILE A 499 -8.23 3.59 -1.72
C ILE A 499 -9.55 3.02 -2.24
N VAL A 500 -10.00 3.43 -3.42
CA VAL A 500 -11.22 2.87 -4.04
C VAL A 500 -11.06 1.38 -4.29
N SER A 501 -9.88 0.93 -4.78
CA SER A 501 -9.59 -0.50 -4.97
C SER A 501 -9.67 -1.28 -3.65
N ALA A 502 -9.12 -0.73 -2.55
CA ALA A 502 -9.22 -1.32 -1.23
C ALA A 502 -10.67 -1.39 -0.73
N MET A 503 -11.43 -0.31 -0.85
CA MET A 503 -12.84 -0.28 -0.42
C MET A 503 -13.73 -1.23 -1.22
N VAL A 504 -13.50 -1.37 -2.52
CA VAL A 504 -14.19 -2.37 -3.37
C VAL A 504 -13.83 -3.79 -2.93
N GLY A 505 -12.56 -4.06 -2.63
CA GLY A 505 -12.09 -5.36 -2.13
C GLY A 505 -12.68 -5.72 -0.77
N ILE A 506 -12.82 -4.77 0.14
CA ILE A 506 -13.50 -4.93 1.43
C ILE A 506 -15.00 -5.15 1.22
N SER A 507 -15.64 -4.37 0.36
CA SER A 507 -17.07 -4.44 0.06
C SER A 507 -17.95 -4.40 1.32
N ALA A 508 -17.66 -3.45 2.24
CA ALA A 508 -18.44 -3.27 3.44
C ALA A 508 -19.79 -2.56 3.17
N ASP A 509 -20.75 -2.81 4.05
CA ASP A 509 -22.06 -2.14 4.02
C ASP A 509 -22.01 -0.77 4.72
N VAL A 510 -21.05 -0.62 5.68
CA VAL A 510 -20.74 0.67 6.33
C VAL A 510 -19.22 0.78 6.45
N PHE A 511 -18.67 1.94 6.06
CA PHE A 511 -17.27 2.30 6.29
C PHE A 511 -17.20 3.46 7.28
N GLY A 512 -16.44 3.28 8.37
CA GLY A 512 -15.95 4.37 9.21
C GLY A 512 -14.56 4.78 8.71
N LEU A 513 -14.41 6.05 8.39
CA LEU A 513 -13.18 6.60 7.83
C LEU A 513 -12.47 7.51 8.82
N MET A 514 -11.15 7.49 8.82
CA MET A 514 -10.27 8.43 9.50
C MET A 514 -9.34 9.09 8.49
N GLU A 515 -8.86 10.28 8.81
CA GLU A 515 -7.95 11.07 7.97
C GLU A 515 -8.52 11.53 6.62
N ILE A 516 -9.83 11.68 6.52
CA ILE A 516 -10.43 12.36 5.39
C ILE A 516 -10.37 13.88 5.60
N GLU A 517 -10.21 14.65 4.52
CA GLU A 517 -10.19 16.12 4.57
C GLU A 517 -11.46 16.68 5.24
N ASN A 518 -11.30 17.67 6.09
CA ASN A 518 -12.41 18.33 6.80
C ASN A 518 -12.92 19.56 6.04
N ASP A 519 -13.22 19.38 4.75
CA ASP A 519 -13.69 20.40 3.81
C ASP A 519 -15.22 20.46 3.69
N GLY A 520 -15.91 19.68 4.54
CA GLY A 520 -17.37 19.65 4.64
C GLY A 520 -18.05 18.49 3.94
N PHE A 521 -19.33 18.72 3.54
CA PHE A 521 -20.22 17.67 3.02
C PHE A 521 -20.89 18.10 1.70
N GLY A 522 -20.31 19.08 1.01
CA GLY A 522 -20.79 19.54 -0.30
C GLY A 522 -20.39 18.61 -1.44
N ALA A 523 -20.87 18.91 -2.64
CA ALA A 523 -20.60 18.07 -3.82
C ALA A 523 -19.12 18.01 -4.22
N ASN A 524 -18.30 18.97 -3.78
CA ASN A 524 -16.88 19.03 -4.06
C ASN A 524 -16.01 18.56 -2.88
N SER A 525 -16.63 18.08 -1.78
CA SER A 525 -15.88 17.63 -0.62
C SER A 525 -15.15 16.30 -0.87
N ALA A 526 -14.09 16.05 -0.13
CA ALA A 526 -13.30 14.81 -0.22
C ALA A 526 -14.16 13.56 0.00
N ILE A 527 -15.11 13.59 0.96
CA ILE A 527 -16.00 12.44 1.18
C ILE A 527 -16.98 12.23 0.01
N ALA A 528 -17.47 13.31 -0.62
CA ALA A 528 -18.32 13.20 -1.81
C ALA A 528 -17.54 12.67 -3.02
N ASP A 529 -16.30 13.10 -3.20
CA ASP A 529 -15.41 12.61 -4.24
C ASP A 529 -15.10 11.12 -4.08
N LEU A 530 -14.81 10.67 -2.85
CA LEU A 530 -14.54 9.26 -2.55
C LEU A 530 -15.78 8.38 -2.83
N VAL A 531 -16.97 8.84 -2.43
CA VAL A 531 -18.23 8.14 -2.72
C VAL A 531 -18.50 8.08 -4.23
N ALA A 532 -18.24 9.17 -4.96
CA ALA A 532 -18.36 9.18 -6.42
C ALA A 532 -17.40 8.18 -7.08
N GLY A 533 -16.15 8.14 -6.63
CA GLY A 533 -15.15 7.16 -7.09
C GLY A 533 -15.57 5.72 -6.81
N LEU A 534 -16.07 5.44 -5.61
CA LEU A 534 -16.52 4.12 -5.21
C LEU A 534 -17.76 3.68 -6.01
N ASN A 535 -18.75 4.55 -6.21
CA ASN A 535 -19.92 4.28 -7.04
C ASN A 535 -19.56 4.05 -8.51
N ALA A 536 -18.60 4.81 -9.03
CA ALA A 536 -18.10 4.60 -10.38
C ALA A 536 -17.41 3.22 -10.54
N ALA A 537 -16.63 2.81 -9.56
CA ALA A 537 -15.93 1.52 -9.57
C ALA A 537 -16.89 0.32 -9.49
N VAL A 538 -17.98 0.42 -8.72
CA VAL A 538 -19.00 -0.64 -8.65
C VAL A 538 -20.05 -0.57 -9.78
N GLY A 539 -20.05 0.50 -10.57
CA GLY A 539 -20.92 0.68 -11.73
C GLY A 539 -22.37 1.08 -11.43
N GLU A 540 -22.68 1.46 -10.19
CA GLU A 540 -24.01 1.89 -9.75
C GLU A 540 -23.94 2.84 -8.55
N ALA A 541 -24.95 3.69 -8.36
CA ALA A 541 -25.08 4.62 -7.23
C ALA A 541 -25.54 3.86 -5.96
N ARG A 542 -24.66 3.09 -5.38
CA ARG A 542 -24.90 2.20 -4.23
C ARG A 542 -24.53 2.82 -2.90
N TYR A 543 -23.44 3.60 -2.88
CA TYR A 543 -22.90 4.19 -1.67
C TYR A 543 -23.33 5.66 -1.50
N ALA A 544 -23.54 6.04 -0.27
CA ALA A 544 -23.80 7.40 0.17
C ALA A 544 -22.96 7.71 1.43
N TYR A 545 -22.88 8.97 1.84
CA TYR A 545 -22.17 9.38 3.05
C TYR A 545 -23.10 10.07 4.05
N ILE A 546 -22.69 10.10 5.33
CA ILE A 546 -23.40 10.82 6.39
C ILE A 546 -22.92 12.26 6.42
N ALA A 547 -23.88 13.18 6.25
CA ALA A 547 -23.67 14.63 6.42
C ALA A 547 -24.38 15.10 7.69
N PRO A 548 -23.67 15.45 8.78
CA PRO A 548 -24.30 15.93 10.02
C PRO A 548 -25.08 17.21 9.78
N THR A 549 -26.33 17.24 10.25
CA THR A 549 -27.25 18.32 9.98
C THR A 549 -26.78 19.66 10.57
N GLY A 550 -26.68 20.68 9.69
CA GLY A 550 -26.34 22.05 10.08
C GLY A 550 -24.87 22.30 10.36
N MET A 551 -24.00 21.34 10.01
CA MET A 551 -22.54 21.45 10.12
C MET A 551 -21.88 21.53 8.75
N ASN A 552 -20.86 22.39 8.62
CA ASN A 552 -20.01 22.48 7.45
C ASN A 552 -18.68 21.72 7.61
N ALA A 553 -18.33 21.39 8.86
CA ALA A 553 -17.10 20.67 9.22
C ALA A 553 -17.28 19.97 10.58
N ILE A 554 -16.51 18.95 10.89
CA ILE A 554 -16.48 18.27 12.19
C ILE A 554 -15.17 18.62 12.89
N GLY A 555 -15.23 19.46 13.93
CA GLY A 555 -14.05 19.98 14.63
C GLY A 555 -13.29 21.02 13.81
N THR A 556 -12.01 21.23 14.14
CA THR A 556 -11.17 22.29 13.59
C THR A 556 -9.85 21.79 12.98
N ASP A 557 -9.54 20.49 13.09
CA ASP A 557 -8.36 19.91 12.44
C ASP A 557 -8.62 19.84 10.92
N ALA A 558 -7.54 19.84 10.14
CA ALA A 558 -7.60 19.68 8.69
C ALA A 558 -8.15 18.31 8.25
N ILE A 559 -8.06 17.30 9.13
CA ILE A 559 -8.63 15.97 8.94
C ILE A 559 -9.76 15.69 9.90
N THR A 560 -10.68 14.84 9.50
CA THR A 560 -11.84 14.45 10.29
C THR A 560 -12.14 12.95 10.16
N VAL A 561 -13.20 12.50 10.83
CA VAL A 561 -13.79 11.18 10.66
C VAL A 561 -15.02 11.26 9.75
N GLY A 562 -15.31 10.17 9.03
CA GLY A 562 -16.45 10.10 8.12
C GLY A 562 -17.17 8.77 8.17
N LEU A 563 -18.39 8.73 7.64
CA LEU A 563 -19.19 7.51 7.46
C LEU A 563 -19.70 7.42 6.03
N ILE A 564 -19.40 6.33 5.36
CA ILE A 564 -19.97 5.94 4.05
C ILE A 564 -20.79 4.66 4.25
N TYR A 565 -21.92 4.57 3.59
CA TYR A 565 -22.84 3.44 3.74
C TYR A 565 -23.50 3.02 2.43
N ARG A 566 -23.89 1.77 2.34
CA ARG A 566 -24.69 1.20 1.24
C ARG A 566 -26.17 1.45 1.48
N SER A 567 -26.77 2.30 0.64
CA SER A 567 -28.19 2.67 0.74
C SER A 567 -29.15 1.51 0.42
N ASP A 568 -28.67 0.47 -0.25
CA ASP A 568 -29.41 -0.77 -0.51
C ASP A 568 -29.39 -1.75 0.67
N LYS A 569 -28.53 -1.53 1.68
CA LYS A 569 -28.35 -2.41 2.84
C LYS A 569 -28.77 -1.80 4.16
N VAL A 570 -28.48 -0.52 4.35
CA VAL A 570 -28.77 0.17 5.61
C VAL A 570 -29.43 1.52 5.35
N THR A 571 -30.26 1.96 6.30
CA THR A 571 -30.91 3.27 6.25
C THR A 571 -30.54 4.06 7.53
N PRO A 572 -29.97 5.29 7.41
CA PRO A 572 -29.69 6.12 8.57
C PRO A 572 -30.93 6.45 9.37
N GLN A 573 -30.86 6.29 10.70
CA GLN A 573 -31.96 6.56 11.63
C GLN A 573 -31.67 7.80 12.47
N GLY A 574 -32.52 8.81 12.38
CA GLY A 574 -32.32 10.10 13.04
C GLY A 574 -31.12 10.88 12.48
N ALA A 575 -30.73 11.94 13.19
CA ALA A 575 -29.58 12.75 12.85
C ALA A 575 -28.29 12.10 13.42
N ALA A 576 -27.19 12.20 12.66
CA ALA A 576 -25.87 11.89 13.18
C ALA A 576 -25.56 12.74 14.43
N ARG A 577 -24.86 12.15 15.40
CA ARG A 577 -24.45 12.84 16.63
C ARG A 577 -22.93 12.91 16.71
N ILE A 578 -22.44 13.94 17.36
CA ILE A 578 -21.01 14.21 17.47
C ILE A 578 -20.68 14.42 18.95
N LEU A 579 -19.64 13.72 19.44
CA LEU A 579 -18.99 14.03 20.71
C LEU A 579 -17.86 15.01 20.46
N SER A 580 -17.91 16.13 21.16
CA SER A 580 -16.89 17.17 21.18
C SER A 580 -16.71 17.72 22.58
N SER A 581 -15.82 18.66 22.80
CA SER A 581 -15.65 19.35 24.09
C SER A 581 -16.95 20.01 24.59
N ALA A 582 -17.83 20.45 23.66
CA ALA A 582 -19.06 21.18 23.99
C ALA A 582 -20.13 20.31 24.68
N ASN A 583 -20.11 18.99 24.46
CA ASN A 583 -21.10 18.06 25.00
C ASN A 583 -20.46 16.82 25.67
N SER A 584 -19.20 16.93 25.97
CA SER A 584 -18.42 15.92 26.68
C SER A 584 -18.92 15.73 28.12
N PRO A 585 -18.89 14.51 28.64
CA PRO A 585 -18.87 14.31 30.09
C PRO A 585 -17.72 15.11 30.71
N LEU A 586 -17.93 15.55 31.97
CA LEU A 586 -16.99 16.39 32.71
C LEU A 586 -16.21 15.56 33.73
N ASP A 587 -14.98 15.96 34.03
CA ASP A 587 -14.21 15.44 35.14
C ASP A 587 -14.59 16.06 36.48
N SER A 588 -13.88 15.70 37.57
CA SER A 588 -14.12 16.25 38.92
C SER A 588 -13.92 17.78 39.02
N ASP A 589 -13.09 18.32 38.13
CA ASP A 589 -12.79 19.77 38.08
C ASP A 589 -13.66 20.52 37.09
N GLN A 590 -14.76 19.87 36.62
CA GLN A 590 -15.73 20.40 35.66
C GLN A 590 -15.11 20.78 34.32
N GLN A 591 -14.03 20.04 33.91
CA GLN A 591 -13.43 20.20 32.59
C GLN A 591 -13.94 19.08 31.68
N PRO A 592 -14.12 19.35 30.39
CA PRO A 592 -14.45 18.31 29.42
C PRO A 592 -13.44 17.16 29.44
N LEU A 593 -13.93 15.93 29.50
CA LEU A 593 -13.07 14.76 29.35
C LEU A 593 -12.58 14.61 27.89
N PHE A 594 -13.41 14.99 26.93
CA PHE A 594 -13.05 14.97 25.51
C PHE A 594 -12.55 16.35 25.07
N ASP A 595 -11.27 16.45 24.75
CA ASP A 595 -10.64 17.66 24.21
C ASP A 595 -10.54 17.54 22.67
N ASP A 596 -11.43 18.21 21.96
CA ASP A 596 -11.47 18.23 20.50
C ASP A 596 -10.45 19.17 19.83
N SER A 597 -9.65 19.89 20.63
CA SER A 597 -8.45 20.55 20.14
C SER A 597 -7.26 19.60 19.94
N LYS A 598 -7.38 18.37 20.45
CA LYS A 598 -6.37 17.31 20.39
C LYS A 598 -6.86 16.07 19.67
N ASN A 599 -8.07 15.61 20.01
CA ASN A 599 -8.71 14.46 19.37
C ASN A 599 -9.68 14.97 18.29
N ARG A 600 -9.90 14.20 17.23
CA ARG A 600 -10.95 14.51 16.26
C ARG A 600 -12.30 14.17 16.92
N PRO A 601 -13.33 15.02 16.79
CA PRO A 601 -14.63 14.72 17.35
C PRO A 601 -15.16 13.37 16.85
N MET A 602 -15.71 12.55 17.77
CA MET A 602 -16.29 11.25 17.42
C MET A 602 -17.62 11.44 16.68
N LEU A 603 -17.78 10.78 15.53
CA LEU A 603 -19.02 10.77 14.75
C LEU A 603 -19.79 9.48 15.01
N THR A 604 -21.09 9.59 15.30
CA THR A 604 -21.97 8.43 15.45
C THR A 604 -23.22 8.52 14.56
N GLN A 605 -23.61 7.38 13.97
CA GLN A 605 -24.87 7.25 13.24
C GLN A 605 -25.54 5.92 13.58
N ALA A 606 -26.83 5.98 13.91
CA ALA A 606 -27.67 4.81 14.01
C ALA A 606 -28.19 4.42 12.62
N PHE A 607 -28.17 3.14 12.32
CA PHE A 607 -28.70 2.56 11.08
C PHE A 607 -29.72 1.49 11.40
N SER A 608 -30.84 1.46 10.67
CA SER A 608 -31.63 0.24 10.48
C SER A 608 -31.02 -0.58 9.36
N VAL A 609 -31.06 -1.88 9.50
CA VAL A 609 -30.53 -2.82 8.50
C VAL A 609 -31.70 -3.40 7.73
N ASN A 610 -31.69 -3.27 6.41
CA ASN A 610 -32.78 -3.73 5.55
C ASN A 610 -32.95 -5.25 5.66
N GLY A 611 -34.19 -5.68 5.99
CA GLY A 611 -34.51 -7.10 6.25
C GLY A 611 -34.14 -7.58 7.65
N SER A 612 -33.89 -6.67 8.61
CA SER A 612 -33.66 -6.98 10.02
C SER A 612 -34.55 -6.14 10.92
N GLU A 613 -35.02 -6.73 12.02
CA GLU A 613 -35.70 -6.00 13.10
C GLU A 613 -34.71 -5.18 13.94
N GLU A 614 -33.42 -5.46 13.79
CA GLU A 614 -32.36 -4.87 14.57
C GLU A 614 -31.61 -3.80 13.78
N GLY A 615 -31.08 -2.84 14.50
CA GLY A 615 -30.20 -1.80 14.00
C GLY A 615 -28.84 -1.83 14.68
N VAL A 616 -27.92 -1.03 14.18
CA VAL A 616 -26.61 -0.83 14.76
C VAL A 616 -26.25 0.65 14.80
N VAL A 617 -25.59 1.07 15.86
CA VAL A 617 -24.94 2.40 15.92
C VAL A 617 -23.45 2.20 15.60
N VAL A 618 -22.95 2.93 14.63
CA VAL A 618 -21.52 2.95 14.32
C VAL A 618 -20.94 4.27 14.83
N ALA A 619 -19.92 4.16 15.71
CA ALA A 619 -19.20 5.27 16.31
C ALA A 619 -17.76 5.27 15.79
N VAL A 620 -17.37 6.32 15.06
CA VAL A 620 -16.03 6.43 14.45
C VAL A 620 -15.17 7.39 15.27
N ASN A 621 -14.00 6.92 15.69
CA ASN A 621 -13.04 7.63 16.51
C ASN A 621 -11.70 7.83 15.79
N HIS A 622 -11.04 8.96 16.09
CA HIS A 622 -9.64 9.17 15.75
C HIS A 622 -9.01 9.97 16.89
N LEU A 623 -8.34 9.29 17.82
CA LEU A 623 -7.77 9.92 18.99
C LEU A 623 -6.40 10.55 18.69
N LYS A 624 -5.85 11.26 19.68
CA LYS A 624 -4.58 11.99 19.55
C LYS A 624 -3.41 11.06 19.29
N SER A 625 -2.67 11.31 18.21
CA SER A 625 -1.49 10.56 17.82
C SER A 625 -0.36 10.65 18.86
N LYS A 626 0.52 9.63 18.88
CA LYS A 626 1.70 9.55 19.75
C LYS A 626 2.87 10.41 19.27
N GLY A 627 2.86 10.91 18.04
CA GLY A 627 4.00 11.55 17.37
C GLY A 627 4.40 12.93 17.91
N SER A 628 3.56 13.59 18.73
CA SER A 628 3.87 14.91 19.31
C SER A 628 3.42 14.99 20.77
N GLU A 629 4.17 15.74 21.57
CA GLU A 629 3.87 15.96 22.98
C GLU A 629 2.57 16.75 23.20
N CYS A 630 1.91 16.52 24.32
CA CYS A 630 0.82 17.32 24.84
C CYS A 630 1.33 18.19 26.00
N ALA A 631 0.97 19.49 26.00
CA ALA A 631 1.43 20.41 27.02
C ALA A 631 0.96 19.98 28.42
N GLY A 632 1.90 19.76 29.33
CA GLY A 632 1.64 19.35 30.69
C GLY A 632 1.45 17.82 30.89
N GLU A 633 1.61 17.02 29.82
CA GLU A 633 1.52 15.56 29.86
C GLU A 633 2.85 14.94 29.37
N PRO A 634 3.89 14.82 30.21
CA PRO A 634 5.14 14.20 29.82
C PRO A 634 4.91 12.70 29.55
N ASP A 635 5.69 12.15 28.62
CA ASP A 635 5.81 10.69 28.48
C ASP A 635 6.28 10.09 29.81
N LEU A 636 5.52 9.15 30.34
CA LEU A 636 5.83 8.48 31.61
C LEU A 636 6.92 7.42 31.44
N ASN A 637 7.42 7.19 30.23
CA ASN A 637 8.39 6.15 29.90
C ASN A 637 7.91 4.74 30.36
N ASP A 638 6.64 4.48 30.20
CA ASP A 638 5.98 3.21 30.54
C ASP A 638 5.58 2.40 29.30
N GLY A 639 5.96 2.88 28.12
CA GLY A 639 5.67 2.30 26.81
C GLY A 639 4.41 2.86 26.14
N GLN A 640 3.61 3.71 26.79
CA GLN A 640 2.40 4.28 26.23
C GLN A 640 2.64 5.54 25.36
N GLY A 641 3.83 6.16 25.49
CA GLY A 641 4.25 7.32 24.72
C GLY A 641 3.46 8.60 25.00
N ASN A 642 3.66 9.59 24.16
CA ASN A 642 3.09 10.94 24.32
C ASN A 642 1.56 10.94 24.39
N CYS A 643 0.99 11.87 25.18
CA CYS A 643 -0.46 12.18 25.24
C CYS A 643 -1.36 11.02 25.70
N ASN A 644 -0.85 10.06 26.48
CA ASN A 644 -1.66 8.94 26.95
C ASN A 644 -2.84 9.40 27.84
N ILE A 645 -2.65 10.41 28.69
CA ILE A 645 -3.70 10.99 29.54
C ILE A 645 -4.83 11.57 28.66
N THR A 646 -4.47 12.37 27.65
CA THR A 646 -5.43 12.94 26.69
C THR A 646 -6.27 11.85 26.00
N ARG A 647 -5.63 10.77 25.51
CA ARG A 647 -6.34 9.64 24.87
C ARG A 647 -7.24 8.90 25.87
N THR A 648 -6.74 8.62 27.08
CA THR A 648 -7.50 7.92 28.12
C THR A 648 -8.74 8.71 28.55
N ARG A 649 -8.62 10.03 28.71
CA ARG A 649 -9.76 10.92 29.00
C ARG A 649 -10.78 10.89 27.85
N ALA A 650 -10.33 10.97 26.60
CA ALA A 650 -11.20 10.91 25.43
C ALA A 650 -11.92 9.56 25.29
N ALA A 651 -11.22 8.44 25.53
CA ALA A 651 -11.82 7.10 25.57
C ALA A 651 -12.86 6.94 26.67
N THR A 652 -12.59 7.49 27.88
CA THR A 652 -13.53 7.54 29.00
C THR A 652 -14.79 8.34 28.63
N ALA A 653 -14.59 9.49 28.00
CA ALA A 653 -15.70 10.33 27.54
C ALA A 653 -16.55 9.62 26.49
N ALA A 654 -15.91 8.99 25.51
CA ALA A 654 -16.60 8.25 24.45
C ALA A 654 -17.49 7.13 25.02
N GLY A 655 -16.94 6.32 25.93
CA GLY A 655 -17.70 5.24 26.57
C GLY A 655 -18.90 5.72 27.38
N GLN A 656 -18.72 6.77 28.20
CA GLN A 656 -19.80 7.37 29.00
C GLN A 656 -20.87 8.01 28.11
N TRP A 657 -20.45 8.83 27.13
CA TRP A 657 -21.35 9.54 26.25
C TRP A 657 -22.17 8.57 25.38
N ILE A 658 -21.56 7.50 24.85
CA ILE A 658 -22.29 6.47 24.09
C ILE A 658 -23.35 5.79 24.96
N SER A 659 -23.00 5.43 26.20
CA SER A 659 -23.95 4.79 27.14
C SER A 659 -25.14 5.68 27.46
N GLU A 660 -24.94 7.02 27.52
CA GLU A 660 -26.01 7.98 27.73
C GLU A 660 -26.86 8.21 26.47
N GLN A 661 -26.25 8.28 25.31
CA GLN A 661 -26.93 8.60 24.05
C GLN A 661 -27.65 7.39 23.43
N TYR A 662 -27.20 6.17 23.72
CA TYR A 662 -27.67 4.91 23.11
C TYR A 662 -27.81 3.77 24.13
N PRO A 663 -28.60 3.99 25.24
CA PRO A 663 -28.62 3.09 26.41
C PRO A 663 -29.03 1.65 26.07
N ASP A 664 -29.89 1.46 25.06
CA ASP A 664 -30.50 0.15 24.73
C ASP A 664 -30.12 -0.34 23.32
N GLN A 665 -29.19 0.35 22.63
CA GLN A 665 -28.82 0.02 21.25
C GLN A 665 -27.50 -0.73 21.20
N GLY A 666 -27.38 -1.62 20.23
CA GLY A 666 -26.09 -2.22 19.84
C GLY A 666 -25.17 -1.17 19.23
N VAL A 667 -24.02 -0.96 19.84
CA VAL A 667 -23.02 0.05 19.39
C VAL A 667 -21.72 -0.62 19.05
N LEU A 668 -21.23 -0.36 17.82
CA LEU A 668 -19.90 -0.69 17.33
C LEU A 668 -19.04 0.57 17.32
N LEU A 669 -18.01 0.60 18.18
CA LEU A 669 -17.01 1.66 18.24
C LEU A 669 -15.79 1.22 17.46
N ILE A 670 -15.42 1.99 16.43
CA ILE A 670 -14.32 1.68 15.52
C ILE A 670 -13.43 2.91 15.33
N GLY A 671 -12.21 2.68 14.88
CA GLY A 671 -11.29 3.75 14.47
C GLY A 671 -9.88 3.58 14.97
N ASP A 672 -9.06 4.55 14.61
CA ASP A 672 -7.70 4.71 15.08
C ASP A 672 -7.69 5.36 16.47
N LEU A 673 -7.51 4.54 17.49
CA LEU A 673 -7.45 4.99 18.88
C LEU A 673 -6.06 5.49 19.28
N ASN A 674 -5.05 5.37 18.39
CA ASN A 674 -3.65 5.72 18.65
C ASN A 674 -3.13 5.13 19.99
N ALA A 675 -3.63 3.96 20.34
CA ALA A 675 -3.32 3.25 21.57
C ALA A 675 -3.25 1.75 21.29
N TYR A 676 -2.26 1.07 21.80
CA TYR A 676 -2.10 -0.37 21.64
C TYR A 676 -2.98 -1.16 22.62
N ALA A 677 -3.14 -2.45 22.37
CA ALA A 677 -4.19 -3.29 22.98
C ALA A 677 -4.20 -3.32 24.54
N LYS A 678 -3.07 -3.05 25.21
CA LYS A 678 -2.97 -3.07 26.69
C LYS A 678 -2.87 -1.69 27.32
N GLU A 679 -2.98 -0.63 26.52
CA GLU A 679 -2.87 0.75 27.01
C GLU A 679 -4.16 1.23 27.71
N ASP A 680 -4.02 2.30 28.48
CA ASP A 680 -5.08 2.86 29.32
C ASP A 680 -6.36 3.25 28.56
N PRO A 681 -6.32 3.79 27.30
CA PRO A 681 -7.53 4.08 26.55
C PRO A 681 -8.42 2.86 26.32
N LEU A 682 -7.83 1.68 25.98
CA LEU A 682 -8.55 0.43 25.80
C LEU A 682 -9.13 -0.07 27.14
N THR A 683 -8.36 0.07 28.22
CA THR A 683 -8.82 -0.24 29.58
C THR A 683 -10.02 0.64 29.97
N ALA A 684 -10.00 1.93 29.64
CA ALA A 684 -11.09 2.87 29.91
C ALA A 684 -12.37 2.49 29.16
N LEU A 685 -12.29 2.11 27.88
CA LEU A 685 -13.44 1.62 27.12
C LEU A 685 -13.97 0.28 27.67
N GLY A 686 -13.07 -0.63 28.07
CA GLY A 686 -13.45 -1.88 28.75
C GLY A 686 -14.24 -1.62 30.03
N ASN A 687 -13.80 -0.67 30.87
CA ASN A 687 -14.50 -0.26 32.07
C ASN A 687 -15.87 0.39 31.78
N ALA A 688 -16.04 0.97 30.61
CA ALA A 688 -17.32 1.51 30.14
C ALA A 688 -18.25 0.44 29.51
N GLY A 689 -17.87 -0.84 29.53
CA GLY A 689 -18.67 -1.96 29.07
C GLY A 689 -18.51 -2.33 27.60
N PHE A 690 -17.43 -1.87 26.95
CA PHE A 690 -17.08 -2.28 25.59
C PHE A 690 -16.12 -3.45 25.61
N SER A 691 -16.37 -4.42 24.74
CA SER A 691 -15.45 -5.55 24.49
C SER A 691 -14.64 -5.30 23.22
N GLU A 692 -13.33 -5.36 23.33
CA GLU A 692 -12.44 -5.35 22.17
C GLU A 692 -12.59 -6.67 21.41
N LEU A 693 -12.86 -6.62 20.10
CA LEU A 693 -13.36 -7.77 19.34
C LEU A 693 -12.28 -8.79 19.00
N PHE A 694 -11.05 -8.38 18.76
CA PHE A 694 -9.96 -9.33 18.51
C PHE A 694 -9.65 -10.14 19.77
N ALA A 695 -9.64 -9.49 20.92
CA ALA A 695 -9.47 -10.18 22.21
C ALA A 695 -10.69 -11.08 22.54
N LYS A 696 -11.92 -10.61 22.28
CA LYS A 696 -13.16 -11.38 22.52
C LYS A 696 -13.22 -12.66 21.68
N LEU A 697 -12.76 -12.59 20.43
CA LEU A 697 -12.75 -13.71 19.48
C LEU A 697 -11.41 -14.47 19.46
N GLU A 698 -10.55 -14.21 20.43
CA GLU A 698 -9.24 -14.87 20.60
C GLU A 698 -8.37 -14.87 19.33
N LYS A 699 -8.41 -13.75 18.56
CA LYS A 699 -7.59 -13.59 17.36
C LYS A 699 -6.11 -13.44 17.77
N PRO A 700 -5.20 -14.25 17.21
CA PRO A 700 -3.81 -14.19 17.61
C PRO A 700 -3.12 -12.94 17.05
N ASN A 701 -2.38 -12.26 17.90
CA ASN A 701 -1.42 -11.21 17.53
C ASN A 701 -1.95 -10.17 16.51
N PRO A 702 -3.09 -9.50 16.79
CA PRO A 702 -3.62 -8.51 15.86
C PRO A 702 -2.68 -7.31 15.73
N TYR A 703 -2.56 -6.76 14.51
CA TYR A 703 -1.81 -5.54 14.23
C TYR A 703 -2.39 -4.82 13.01
N SER A 704 -2.34 -3.49 13.05
CA SER A 704 -2.78 -2.65 11.93
C SER A 704 -1.71 -1.63 11.53
N TYR A 705 -0.62 -1.56 12.30
CA TYR A 705 0.46 -0.60 12.11
C TYR A 705 1.81 -1.21 12.48
N VAL A 706 2.87 -0.79 11.77
CA VAL A 706 4.26 -1.11 12.11
C VAL A 706 5.02 0.18 12.39
N PHE A 707 5.68 0.25 13.53
CA PHE A 707 6.47 1.40 13.93
C PHE A 707 7.78 0.94 14.59
N SER A 708 8.92 1.47 14.12
CA SER A 708 10.25 1.12 14.64
C SER A 708 10.50 -0.40 14.69
N ALA A 709 10.17 -1.09 13.63
CA ALA A 709 10.29 -2.54 13.47
C ALA A 709 9.44 -3.38 14.45
N GLU A 710 8.42 -2.81 15.04
CA GLU A 710 7.48 -3.49 15.93
C GLU A 710 6.03 -3.34 15.42
N SER A 711 5.31 -4.46 15.36
CA SER A 711 3.90 -4.51 14.93
C SER A 711 2.97 -4.24 16.10
N GLY A 712 1.87 -3.51 15.89
CA GLY A 712 0.86 -3.26 16.91
C GLY A 712 -0.48 -2.85 16.33
N GLN A 713 -1.53 -2.94 17.13
CA GLN A 713 -2.88 -2.59 16.74
C GLN A 713 -3.22 -1.19 17.23
N LEU A 714 -3.36 -0.22 16.31
CA LEU A 714 -3.87 1.13 16.59
C LEU A 714 -5.33 1.28 16.20
N ASP A 715 -5.77 0.52 15.19
CA ASP A 715 -7.13 0.50 14.69
C ASP A 715 -7.93 -0.61 15.38
N HIS A 716 -8.93 -0.21 16.13
CA HIS A 716 -9.71 -1.11 16.97
C HIS A 716 -11.17 -1.22 16.51
N ALA A 717 -11.80 -2.33 16.92
CA ALA A 717 -13.23 -2.54 16.86
C ALA A 717 -13.72 -3.06 18.21
N LEU A 718 -14.63 -2.30 18.83
CA LEU A 718 -15.20 -2.63 20.13
C LEU A 718 -16.73 -2.64 20.04
N ALA A 719 -17.37 -3.59 20.70
CA ALA A 719 -18.82 -3.69 20.79
C ALA A 719 -19.30 -3.58 22.24
N ASN A 720 -20.42 -2.91 22.45
CA ASN A 720 -21.07 -2.90 23.76
C ASN A 720 -21.81 -4.24 24.01
N ALA A 721 -22.32 -4.44 25.22
CA ALA A 721 -22.99 -5.68 25.64
C ALA A 721 -24.22 -6.05 24.77
N ALA A 722 -24.90 -5.07 24.17
CA ALA A 722 -26.06 -5.31 23.32
C ALA A 722 -25.69 -5.82 21.90
N LEU A 723 -24.42 -5.63 21.46
CA LEU A 723 -23.97 -6.00 20.12
C LEU A 723 -22.95 -7.16 20.12
N VAL A 724 -22.17 -7.30 21.19
CA VAL A 724 -20.98 -8.19 21.18
C VAL A 724 -21.27 -9.64 20.83
N ASP A 725 -22.42 -10.19 21.23
CA ASP A 725 -22.80 -11.57 20.96
C ASP A 725 -23.35 -11.76 19.52
N LYS A 726 -23.56 -10.68 18.77
CA LYS A 726 -23.95 -10.68 17.36
C LYS A 726 -22.76 -10.55 16.41
N VAL A 727 -21.56 -10.38 16.94
CA VAL A 727 -20.34 -10.37 16.15
C VAL A 727 -19.99 -11.79 15.72
N VAL A 728 -19.99 -12.02 14.42
CA VAL A 728 -19.62 -13.32 13.82
C VAL A 728 -18.11 -13.42 13.69
N ASP A 729 -17.47 -12.35 13.24
CA ASP A 729 -16.01 -12.34 13.04
C ASP A 729 -15.45 -10.91 12.95
N VAL A 730 -14.15 -10.79 13.17
CA VAL A 730 -13.34 -9.59 12.94
C VAL A 730 -12.01 -9.98 12.33
N THR A 731 -11.52 -9.18 11.38
CA THR A 731 -10.22 -9.39 10.74
C THR A 731 -9.55 -8.07 10.39
N GLN A 732 -8.24 -8.08 10.28
CA GLN A 732 -7.44 -7.03 9.64
C GLN A 732 -7.05 -7.51 8.25
N TRP A 733 -7.09 -6.61 7.27
CA TRP A 733 -6.64 -6.93 5.91
C TRP A 733 -5.28 -6.27 5.68
N HIS A 734 -4.22 -7.05 5.84
CA HIS A 734 -2.84 -6.58 5.82
C HIS A 734 -2.38 -6.21 4.40
N ILE A 735 -2.84 -5.06 3.93
CA ILE A 735 -2.51 -4.52 2.59
C ILE A 735 -1.61 -3.29 2.65
N ASN A 736 -1.40 -2.69 3.81
CA ASN A 736 -0.75 -1.40 3.96
C ASN A 736 0.51 -1.46 4.81
N THR A 737 0.39 -1.88 6.07
CA THR A 737 1.47 -1.77 7.05
C THR A 737 2.66 -2.70 6.77
N ASP A 738 2.41 -3.83 6.10
CA ASP A 738 3.46 -4.78 5.70
C ASP A 738 4.18 -4.39 4.40
N GLU A 739 3.67 -3.41 3.64
CA GLU A 739 4.21 -3.00 2.34
C GLU A 739 5.26 -1.90 2.46
N PRO A 740 6.30 -1.89 1.62
CA PRO A 740 7.23 -0.77 1.55
C PRO A 740 6.52 0.56 1.29
N ARG A 741 6.89 1.58 2.07
CA ARG A 741 6.30 2.91 1.95
C ARG A 741 6.40 3.47 0.53
N VAL A 742 7.50 3.24 -0.16
CA VAL A 742 7.77 3.76 -1.50
C VAL A 742 6.78 3.28 -2.56
N LEU A 743 5.97 2.23 -2.28
CA LEU A 743 4.90 1.74 -3.15
C LEU A 743 3.59 2.53 -3.02
N ASP A 744 3.56 3.59 -2.22
CA ASP A 744 2.44 4.49 -2.05
C ASP A 744 2.16 5.33 -3.32
N TYR A 745 1.27 6.30 -3.18
CA TYR A 745 0.86 7.17 -4.28
C TYR A 745 1.85 8.30 -4.61
N ASN A 746 2.77 8.64 -3.69
CA ASN A 746 3.67 9.78 -3.82
C ASN A 746 4.65 9.63 -5.00
N GLU A 747 4.96 10.73 -5.65
CA GLU A 747 5.89 10.80 -6.78
C GLU A 747 7.24 11.45 -6.41
N GLU A 748 7.33 12.11 -5.23
CA GLU A 748 8.53 12.80 -4.77
C GLU A 748 9.72 11.85 -4.63
N PHE A 749 10.87 12.34 -5.03
CA PHE A 749 12.16 11.63 -4.99
C PHE A 749 12.21 10.34 -5.82
N LYS A 750 11.26 10.14 -6.72
CA LYS A 750 11.22 9.00 -7.65
C LYS A 750 11.64 9.44 -9.05
N THR A 751 12.44 8.63 -9.72
CA THR A 751 12.72 8.82 -11.15
C THR A 751 11.46 8.58 -12.00
N PRO A 752 11.38 9.07 -13.24
CA PRO A 752 10.25 8.78 -14.13
C PRO A 752 9.98 7.28 -14.33
N ALA A 753 11.00 6.42 -14.26
CA ALA A 753 10.86 4.97 -14.29
C ALA A 753 10.23 4.45 -12.99
N GLN A 754 10.73 4.88 -11.84
CA GLN A 754 10.21 4.50 -10.53
C GLN A 754 8.76 4.94 -10.31
N ILE A 755 8.35 6.12 -10.82
CA ILE A 755 6.95 6.57 -10.76
C ILE A 755 6.02 5.56 -11.41
N GLN A 756 6.46 4.83 -12.46
CA GLN A 756 5.67 3.81 -13.13
C GLN A 756 5.83 2.44 -12.47
N ASP A 757 7.06 2.03 -12.17
CA ASP A 757 7.36 0.66 -11.74
C ASP A 757 6.97 0.39 -10.28
N LEU A 758 7.01 1.41 -9.41
CA LEU A 758 6.67 1.31 -7.99
C LEU A 758 5.18 1.54 -7.71
N PHE A 759 4.38 1.88 -8.70
CA PHE A 759 2.95 2.12 -8.54
C PHE A 759 2.08 1.05 -9.20
N ALA A 760 1.05 0.63 -8.49
CA ALA A 760 -0.11 -0.08 -9.05
C ALA A 760 -1.39 0.51 -8.45
N SER A 761 -2.47 0.55 -9.23
CA SER A 761 -3.80 1.02 -8.79
C SER A 761 -4.58 -0.06 -8.02
N ASP A 762 -3.87 -0.94 -7.34
CA ASP A 762 -4.41 -1.99 -6.48
C ASP A 762 -4.58 -1.52 -5.03
N ALA A 763 -5.05 -2.40 -4.15
CA ALA A 763 -5.31 -2.09 -2.75
C ALA A 763 -4.03 -1.98 -1.89
N TYR A 764 -2.88 -2.53 -2.35
CA TYR A 764 -1.68 -2.61 -1.53
C TYR A 764 -0.99 -1.27 -1.42
N ARG A 765 -0.65 -0.88 -0.18
CA ARG A 765 -0.13 0.43 0.18
C ARG A 765 -1.05 1.58 -0.24
N SER A 766 -2.36 1.39 -0.02
CA SER A 766 -3.38 2.44 -0.18
C SER A 766 -3.40 3.42 0.99
N SER A 767 -2.88 3.00 2.14
CA SER A 767 -2.71 3.75 3.39
C SER A 767 -1.44 3.29 4.11
N ASP A 768 -1.21 3.78 5.31
CA ASP A 768 -0.21 3.27 6.26
C ASP A 768 -0.82 2.39 7.35
N HIS A 769 -2.12 2.42 7.53
CA HIS A 769 -2.90 1.57 8.43
C HIS A 769 -3.65 0.48 7.67
N ASP A 770 -3.73 -0.71 8.25
CA ASP A 770 -4.55 -1.80 7.72
C ASP A 770 -6.02 -1.64 8.12
N PRO A 771 -6.97 -1.82 7.18
CA PRO A 771 -8.39 -1.75 7.51
C PRO A 771 -8.83 -2.92 8.39
N VAL A 772 -9.72 -2.61 9.35
CA VAL A 772 -10.39 -3.58 10.22
C VAL A 772 -11.78 -3.86 9.66
N VAL A 773 -12.13 -5.13 9.48
CA VAL A 773 -13.42 -5.56 8.91
C VAL A 773 -14.17 -6.43 9.89
N ILE A 774 -15.42 -6.10 10.16
CA ILE A 774 -16.29 -6.73 11.15
C ILE A 774 -17.50 -7.32 10.44
N SER A 775 -17.86 -8.57 10.78
CA SER A 775 -19.06 -9.26 10.33
C SER A 775 -20.04 -9.41 11.49
N LEU A 776 -21.28 -8.97 11.30
CA LEU A 776 -22.36 -9.04 12.27
C LEU A 776 -23.50 -9.91 11.74
N LEU A 777 -24.16 -10.66 12.61
CA LEU A 777 -25.42 -11.35 12.35
C LEU A 777 -26.53 -10.71 13.14
N LEU A 778 -27.38 -9.95 12.46
CA LEU A 778 -28.57 -9.31 13.03
C LEU A 778 -29.80 -10.14 12.68
N GLU A 779 -30.79 -10.20 13.59
CA GLU A 779 -31.99 -11.01 13.38
C GLU A 779 -32.79 -10.49 12.17
N ALA A 780 -33.25 -11.41 11.34
CA ALA A 780 -34.09 -11.08 10.18
C ALA A 780 -35.43 -10.43 10.59
N GLU A 781 -35.94 -9.52 9.77
CA GLU A 781 -37.30 -8.98 9.95
C GLU A 781 -38.33 -10.10 9.76
N LYS A 782 -39.23 -10.23 10.72
CA LYS A 782 -40.32 -11.21 10.65
C LYS A 782 -41.48 -10.58 9.89
N VAL A 783 -41.89 -11.24 8.82
CA VAL A 783 -42.96 -10.77 7.94
C VAL A 783 -44.19 -11.63 8.14
N ALA A 784 -45.33 -11.00 8.53
CA ALA A 784 -46.56 -11.74 8.71
C ALA A 784 -47.03 -12.43 7.43
N PRO A 785 -47.60 -13.66 7.54
CA PRO A 785 -48.08 -14.38 6.38
C PRO A 785 -49.25 -13.66 5.71
N VAL A 786 -49.50 -13.99 4.43
CA VAL A 786 -50.67 -13.48 3.69
C VAL A 786 -51.71 -14.54 3.55
N ALA A 787 -52.84 -14.41 4.30
CA ALA A 787 -53.95 -15.33 4.24
C ALA A 787 -54.74 -15.20 2.92
N SER A 788 -54.96 -16.29 2.24
CA SER A 788 -55.82 -16.37 1.05
C SER A 788 -56.42 -17.77 0.93
N PHE A 789 -57.62 -17.90 0.36
CA PHE A 789 -58.23 -19.22 0.15
C PHE A 789 -59.18 -19.27 -1.04
N THR A 790 -59.45 -20.46 -1.46
CA THR A 790 -60.47 -20.77 -2.49
C THR A 790 -61.57 -21.62 -1.89
N GLN A 791 -62.79 -21.54 -2.45
CA GLN A 791 -63.97 -22.30 -2.02
C GLN A 791 -64.65 -23.02 -3.15
N VAL A 792 -65.11 -24.20 -2.90
CA VAL A 792 -65.96 -25.01 -3.78
C VAL A 792 -67.21 -25.39 -3.04
N VAL A 793 -68.38 -24.90 -3.48
CA VAL A 793 -69.69 -25.19 -2.86
C VAL A 793 -70.39 -26.28 -3.65
N ASN A 794 -70.85 -27.31 -2.94
CA ASN A 794 -71.62 -28.41 -3.51
C ASN A 794 -72.91 -28.70 -2.65
N GLY A 795 -73.99 -28.04 -2.99
CA GLY A 795 -75.22 -28.07 -2.18
C GLY A 795 -75.05 -27.56 -0.76
N ALA A 796 -75.21 -28.41 0.22
CA ALA A 796 -74.95 -28.06 1.62
C ALA A 796 -73.49 -28.07 2.06
N ALA A 797 -72.63 -28.69 1.28
CA ALA A 797 -71.20 -28.83 1.61
C ALA A 797 -70.34 -27.80 0.93
N VAL A 798 -69.36 -27.33 1.67
CA VAL A 798 -68.30 -26.45 1.13
C VAL A 798 -66.94 -27.07 1.37
N GLN A 799 -66.09 -27.09 0.38
CA GLN A 799 -64.66 -27.40 0.51
C GLN A 799 -63.86 -26.08 0.42
N LEU A 800 -63.01 -25.86 1.40
CA LEU A 800 -62.14 -24.67 1.48
C LEU A 800 -60.68 -25.13 1.42
N THR A 801 -59.90 -24.43 0.65
CA THR A 801 -58.45 -24.74 0.49
C THR A 801 -57.68 -23.46 0.73
N SER A 802 -56.76 -23.44 1.70
CA SER A 802 -55.82 -22.33 1.92
C SER A 802 -54.87 -22.22 0.73
N THR A 803 -54.69 -21.01 0.25
CA THR A 803 -53.66 -20.64 -0.75
C THR A 803 -52.76 -19.57 -0.20
N SER A 804 -52.67 -19.51 1.14
CA SER A 804 -51.87 -18.54 1.87
C SER A 804 -50.41 -18.75 1.61
N THR A 805 -49.65 -17.67 1.67
CA THR A 805 -48.18 -17.63 1.45
C THR A 805 -47.53 -16.89 2.57
N ASP A 806 -46.29 -17.25 2.82
CA ASP A 806 -45.37 -16.56 3.69
C ASP A 806 -44.07 -16.26 2.90
N SER A 807 -43.53 -15.05 3.03
CA SER A 807 -42.40 -14.59 2.23
C SER A 807 -41.03 -14.91 2.84
N ASP A 808 -40.97 -15.11 4.13
CA ASP A 808 -39.73 -15.35 4.90
C ASP A 808 -39.78 -16.66 5.72
N GLY A 809 -40.92 -17.40 5.70
CA GLY A 809 -41.07 -18.62 6.47
C GLY A 809 -42.06 -19.64 5.87
N GLN A 810 -42.78 -20.34 6.72
CA GLN A 810 -43.78 -21.35 6.39
C GLN A 810 -45.02 -21.17 7.24
N ILE A 811 -46.20 -21.40 6.63
CA ILE A 811 -47.47 -21.48 7.34
C ILE A 811 -47.46 -22.75 8.17
N VAL A 812 -47.57 -22.63 9.49
CA VAL A 812 -47.62 -23.76 10.45
C VAL A 812 -49.03 -24.07 10.92
N SER A 813 -49.98 -23.14 10.83
CA SER A 813 -51.38 -23.33 11.18
C SER A 813 -52.32 -22.59 10.23
N ALA A 814 -53.43 -23.20 9.87
CA ALA A 814 -54.53 -22.59 9.14
C ALA A 814 -55.85 -22.92 9.91
N GLU A 815 -56.42 -21.92 10.54
CA GLU A 815 -57.64 -22.03 11.35
C GLU A 815 -58.81 -21.40 10.62
N TRP A 816 -59.91 -22.14 10.56
CA TRP A 816 -61.13 -21.75 9.85
C TRP A 816 -62.26 -21.53 10.83
N SER A 817 -63.01 -20.40 10.64
CA SER A 817 -64.31 -20.16 11.25
C SER A 817 -65.35 -20.12 10.13
N PHE A 818 -66.36 -20.96 10.19
CA PHE A 818 -67.33 -21.10 9.10
C PHE A 818 -68.52 -20.14 9.18
N GLY A 819 -68.58 -19.27 10.19
CA GLY A 819 -69.64 -18.29 10.33
C GLY A 819 -70.95 -18.83 10.93
N ASP A 820 -70.96 -20.09 11.33
CA ASP A 820 -72.06 -20.79 12.05
C ASP A 820 -71.66 -21.21 13.48
N ASN A 821 -70.60 -20.61 14.01
CA ASN A 821 -69.95 -20.93 15.30
C ASN A 821 -69.17 -22.24 15.32
N THR A 822 -68.93 -22.84 14.21
CA THR A 822 -68.02 -24.00 14.09
C THR A 822 -66.66 -23.59 13.52
N VAL A 823 -65.62 -24.33 13.88
CA VAL A 823 -64.23 -24.08 13.46
C VAL A 823 -63.57 -25.38 13.01
N ALA A 824 -62.53 -25.25 12.21
CA ALA A 824 -61.66 -26.37 11.86
C ALA A 824 -60.21 -25.88 11.68
N VAL A 825 -59.22 -26.80 11.66
CA VAL A 825 -57.82 -26.56 11.40
C VAL A 825 -57.35 -27.48 10.27
N GLY A 826 -56.60 -26.92 9.34
CA GLY A 826 -55.94 -27.65 8.23
C GLY A 826 -55.91 -26.85 6.95
N GLU A 827 -55.00 -27.24 6.05
CA GLU A 827 -54.82 -26.59 4.74
C GLU A 827 -56.06 -26.75 3.83
N VAL A 828 -56.72 -27.93 3.90
CA VAL A 828 -57.96 -28.24 3.21
C VAL A 828 -58.97 -28.73 4.21
N VAL A 829 -60.14 -28.07 4.28
CA VAL A 829 -61.24 -28.43 5.18
C VAL A 829 -62.56 -28.56 4.40
N THR A 830 -63.46 -29.42 4.89
CA THR A 830 -64.80 -29.52 4.34
C THR A 830 -65.80 -29.31 5.47
N HIS A 831 -66.77 -28.49 5.22
CA HIS A 831 -67.87 -28.22 6.16
C HIS A 831 -69.19 -28.33 5.51
N SER A 832 -70.24 -28.74 6.29
CA SER A 832 -71.61 -28.90 5.80
C SER A 832 -72.58 -28.09 6.66
N TYR A 833 -73.26 -27.14 6.02
CA TYR A 833 -74.21 -26.28 6.67
C TYR A 833 -75.62 -27.00 6.78
N SER A 834 -76.26 -26.75 7.87
CA SER A 834 -77.62 -27.34 8.14
C SER A 834 -78.81 -26.54 7.55
N GLN A 835 -78.55 -25.25 7.18
CA GLN A 835 -79.54 -24.37 6.61
C GLN A 835 -78.98 -23.61 5.39
N SER A 836 -79.85 -23.29 4.43
CA SER A 836 -79.48 -22.37 3.35
C SER A 836 -79.23 -20.97 3.88
N GLY A 837 -78.17 -20.31 3.40
CA GLY A 837 -77.86 -18.98 3.86
C GLY A 837 -76.53 -18.50 3.30
N GLU A 838 -76.15 -17.27 3.70
CA GLU A 838 -74.86 -16.69 3.46
C GLU A 838 -74.04 -16.75 4.76
N TYR A 839 -72.88 -17.34 4.68
CA TYR A 839 -71.97 -17.53 5.80
C TYR A 839 -70.63 -16.81 5.55
N LEU A 840 -70.20 -16.01 6.52
CA LEU A 840 -68.88 -15.38 6.46
C LEU A 840 -67.81 -16.38 6.94
N VAL A 841 -67.08 -16.97 6.01
CA VAL A 841 -65.97 -17.85 6.35
C VAL A 841 -64.70 -17.04 6.52
N THR A 842 -64.00 -17.24 7.63
CA THR A 842 -62.72 -16.59 7.92
C THR A 842 -61.65 -17.66 8.05
N LEU A 843 -60.53 -17.41 7.35
CA LEU A 843 -59.25 -18.15 7.51
C LEU A 843 -58.29 -17.27 8.30
N THR A 844 -57.72 -17.82 9.37
CA THR A 844 -56.53 -17.23 10.07
C THR A 844 -55.37 -18.17 9.92
N VAL A 845 -54.26 -17.68 9.40
CA VAL A 845 -53.01 -18.46 9.30
C VAL A 845 -51.98 -17.93 10.25
N THR A 846 -51.13 -18.80 10.75
CA THR A 846 -49.98 -18.54 11.62
C THR A 846 -48.74 -19.10 10.95
N ASP A 847 -47.66 -18.32 10.93
CA ASP A 847 -46.36 -18.72 10.43
C ASP A 847 -45.49 -19.41 11.50
N ASN A 848 -44.29 -19.82 11.11
CA ASN A 848 -43.30 -20.41 12.03
C ASN A 848 -42.74 -19.44 13.07
N ASP A 849 -42.88 -18.15 12.87
CA ASP A 849 -42.47 -17.07 13.78
C ASP A 849 -43.57 -16.63 14.74
N GLY A 850 -44.78 -17.21 14.60
CA GLY A 850 -45.95 -16.97 15.44
C GLY A 850 -46.76 -15.73 15.05
N GLN A 851 -46.48 -15.11 13.88
CA GLN A 851 -47.27 -14.01 13.35
C GLN A 851 -48.53 -14.54 12.67
N THR A 852 -49.57 -13.73 12.63
CA THR A 852 -50.85 -14.15 12.09
C THR A 852 -51.44 -13.16 11.10
N HIS A 853 -52.21 -13.69 10.14
CA HIS A 853 -53.03 -12.87 9.25
C HIS A 853 -54.35 -13.56 8.96
N SER A 854 -55.42 -12.78 8.76
CA SER A 854 -56.76 -13.33 8.53
C SER A 854 -57.39 -12.73 7.29
N THR A 855 -58.17 -13.58 6.57
CA THR A 855 -59.01 -13.12 5.45
C THR A 855 -60.39 -13.75 5.51
N SER A 856 -61.42 -13.09 5.01
CA SER A 856 -62.79 -13.58 5.03
C SER A 856 -63.46 -13.53 3.64
N GLN A 857 -64.25 -14.48 3.34
CA GLN A 857 -65.09 -14.53 2.13
C GLN A 857 -66.51 -15.03 2.49
N THR A 858 -67.52 -14.53 1.81
CA THR A 858 -68.91 -14.99 1.97
C THR A 858 -69.11 -16.26 1.13
N VAL A 859 -69.69 -17.28 1.76
CA VAL A 859 -70.11 -18.54 1.10
C VAL A 859 -71.62 -18.60 1.11
N THR A 860 -72.21 -18.71 -0.07
CA THR A 860 -73.68 -18.90 -0.19
C THR A 860 -73.97 -20.39 -0.38
N VAL A 861 -74.79 -20.96 0.51
CA VAL A 861 -75.10 -22.38 0.49
C VAL A 861 -76.63 -22.57 0.27
N VAL A 862 -76.98 -23.52 -0.57
CA VAL A 862 -78.39 -23.95 -0.83
C VAL A 862 -78.54 -25.39 -0.42
N VAL A 863 -79.39 -25.62 0.60
CA VAL A 863 -79.75 -26.98 1.09
C VAL A 863 -81.10 -27.40 0.46
N GLY A 864 -81.07 -28.19 -0.60
CA GLY A 864 -82.24 -28.67 -1.35
C GLY A 864 -81.94 -28.99 -2.81
N GLU A 865 -82.61 -29.94 -3.37
CA GLU A 865 -82.34 -30.46 -4.73
C GLU A 865 -82.70 -29.45 -5.81
N VAL A 866 -81.78 -28.60 -6.18
CA VAL A 866 -81.73 -27.93 -7.51
C VAL A 866 -80.68 -28.63 -8.32
N LYS A 867 -81.05 -29.35 -9.30
CA LYS A 867 -80.17 -30.01 -10.26
C LYS A 867 -79.55 -28.96 -11.10
N GLN A 868 -78.26 -28.68 -10.92
CA GLN A 868 -77.47 -27.75 -11.63
C GLN A 868 -76.57 -28.44 -12.65
N PRO A 869 -76.36 -27.87 -13.89
CA PRO A 869 -75.35 -28.46 -14.75
C PRO A 869 -73.92 -28.27 -14.13
N PRO A 870 -73.06 -29.27 -14.39
CA PRO A 870 -71.71 -29.19 -13.96
C PRO A 870 -71.00 -27.95 -14.53
N VAL A 871 -69.94 -27.46 -13.87
CA VAL A 871 -69.07 -26.38 -14.36
C VAL A 871 -67.77 -26.95 -14.91
N ALA A 872 -67.54 -26.77 -16.19
CA ALA A 872 -66.34 -27.23 -16.87
C ALA A 872 -65.20 -26.28 -16.63
N GLN A 873 -64.06 -26.77 -16.09
CA GLN A 873 -62.85 -26.00 -15.85
C GLN A 873 -61.59 -26.80 -16.25
N ILE A 874 -60.57 -26.08 -16.83
CA ILE A 874 -59.35 -26.66 -17.31
C ILE A 874 -58.19 -26.01 -16.59
N GLN A 875 -57.29 -26.78 -16.00
CA GLN A 875 -55.97 -26.40 -15.55
C GLN A 875 -54.89 -27.05 -16.45
N ARG A 876 -53.97 -26.30 -16.92
CA ARG A 876 -52.79 -26.81 -17.64
C ARG A 876 -51.54 -26.67 -16.76
N ILE A 877 -50.73 -27.72 -16.71
CA ILE A 877 -49.38 -27.71 -16.13
C ILE A 877 -48.41 -28.05 -17.25
N ASN A 878 -47.51 -27.14 -17.53
CA ASN A 878 -46.43 -27.36 -18.52
C ASN A 878 -45.24 -28.01 -17.83
N LEU A 879 -44.88 -29.22 -18.24
CA LEU A 879 -43.79 -30.04 -17.71
C LEU A 879 -42.64 -30.13 -18.73
N LEU A 880 -42.19 -28.96 -19.28
CA LEU A 880 -41.05 -28.82 -20.19
C LEU A 880 -41.23 -29.56 -21.57
N PHE A 881 -41.65 -30.78 -21.60
CA PHE A 881 -41.87 -31.59 -22.81
C PHE A 881 -43.27 -32.17 -22.92
N VAL A 882 -44.06 -32.06 -21.88
CA VAL A 882 -45.40 -32.60 -21.81
C VAL A 882 -46.32 -31.57 -21.16
N ASP A 883 -47.39 -31.25 -21.80
CA ASP A 883 -48.49 -30.52 -21.17
C ASP A 883 -49.42 -31.50 -20.48
N MET A 884 -49.68 -31.26 -19.21
CA MET A 884 -50.70 -31.97 -18.45
C MET A 884 -51.95 -31.07 -18.37
N PHE A 885 -53.07 -31.55 -18.88
CA PHE A 885 -54.35 -30.90 -18.74
C PHE A 885 -55.16 -31.63 -17.68
N ILE A 886 -55.63 -30.89 -16.71
CA ILE A 886 -56.40 -31.41 -15.58
C ILE A 886 -57.77 -30.75 -15.68
N SER A 887 -58.82 -31.56 -15.64
CA SER A 887 -60.14 -31.08 -15.39
C SER A 887 -60.32 -30.78 -13.90
N THR A 888 -60.45 -29.51 -13.61
CA THR A 888 -60.84 -29.01 -12.28
C THR A 888 -62.33 -28.73 -12.21
N SER A 889 -63.04 -29.25 -13.16
CA SER A 889 -64.50 -29.16 -13.27
C SER A 889 -65.18 -29.71 -12.04
N TYR A 890 -66.20 -29.05 -11.61
CA TYR A 890 -67.00 -29.47 -10.47
C TYR A 890 -68.48 -29.45 -10.79
N ASP A 891 -69.25 -30.16 -10.01
CA ASP A 891 -70.65 -30.17 -10.05
C ASP A 891 -71.20 -29.84 -8.65
N THR A 892 -72.04 -28.85 -8.61
CA THR A 892 -72.52 -28.25 -7.33
C THR A 892 -73.58 -29.13 -6.62
N ASP A 893 -74.25 -30.07 -7.32
CA ASP A 893 -75.29 -30.90 -6.80
C ASP A 893 -75.12 -32.40 -7.15
N GLY A 894 -73.98 -32.77 -7.78
CA GLY A 894 -73.75 -34.16 -8.17
C GLY A 894 -72.24 -34.47 -8.29
N VAL A 895 -71.94 -35.38 -9.15
CA VAL A 895 -70.57 -35.83 -9.45
C VAL A 895 -70.34 -35.86 -10.95
N ILE A 896 -69.25 -35.39 -11.45
CA ILE A 896 -68.89 -35.50 -12.85
C ILE A 896 -68.57 -36.96 -13.15
N LYS A 897 -69.32 -37.54 -14.10
CA LYS A 897 -69.22 -38.91 -14.58
C LYS A 897 -68.32 -39.05 -15.82
N GLN A 898 -68.16 -37.94 -16.55
CA GLN A 898 -67.39 -37.98 -17.80
C GLN A 898 -66.63 -36.68 -18.04
N HIS A 899 -65.38 -36.82 -18.40
CA HIS A 899 -64.52 -35.76 -18.87
C HIS A 899 -64.08 -36.11 -20.28
N LYS A 900 -64.42 -35.28 -21.29
CA LYS A 900 -64.08 -35.45 -22.69
C LYS A 900 -63.33 -34.26 -23.23
N TRP A 901 -62.17 -34.55 -23.69
CA TRP A 901 -61.27 -33.53 -24.25
C TRP A 901 -61.23 -33.57 -25.74
N THR A 902 -61.27 -32.43 -26.40
CA THR A 902 -61.08 -32.26 -27.83
C THR A 902 -59.99 -31.19 -28.07
N PHE A 903 -58.94 -31.56 -28.76
CA PHE A 903 -57.85 -30.69 -29.09
C PHE A 903 -57.99 -30.11 -30.51
N ASP A 904 -57.34 -28.96 -30.75
CA ASP A 904 -57.34 -28.24 -32.00
C ASP A 904 -57.01 -29.09 -33.26
N ASN A 905 -56.27 -30.18 -33.10
CA ASN A 905 -55.94 -31.12 -34.17
C ASN A 905 -56.94 -32.21 -34.35
N GLY A 906 -58.11 -32.14 -33.73
CA GLY A 906 -59.19 -33.10 -33.80
C GLY A 906 -59.00 -34.38 -32.93
N THR A 907 -57.89 -34.51 -32.23
CA THR A 907 -57.71 -35.64 -31.31
C THR A 907 -58.60 -35.51 -30.07
N ARG A 908 -59.05 -36.59 -29.55
CA ARG A 908 -59.95 -36.70 -28.40
C ARG A 908 -59.35 -37.58 -27.32
N ALA A 909 -59.60 -37.22 -26.04
CA ALA A 909 -59.19 -37.96 -24.90
C ALA A 909 -60.31 -37.98 -23.85
N ASN A 910 -60.30 -38.96 -22.94
CA ASN A 910 -61.24 -39.04 -21.80
C ASN A 910 -60.46 -39.16 -20.52
N GLY A 911 -61.01 -38.67 -19.42
CA GLY A 911 -60.40 -38.76 -18.08
C GLY A 911 -60.15 -37.41 -17.46
N GLN A 912 -60.00 -37.36 -16.17
CA GLN A 912 -59.85 -36.17 -15.43
C GLN A 912 -58.50 -35.49 -15.72
N VAL A 913 -57.45 -36.25 -16.05
CA VAL A 913 -56.11 -35.77 -16.37
C VAL A 913 -55.70 -36.35 -17.73
N VAL A 914 -55.15 -35.49 -18.59
CA VAL A 914 -54.66 -35.91 -19.91
C VAL A 914 -53.26 -35.31 -20.12
N LEU A 915 -52.31 -36.15 -20.52
CA LEU A 915 -50.96 -35.78 -20.84
C LEU A 915 -50.78 -35.70 -22.36
N ARG A 916 -50.10 -34.66 -22.81
CA ARG A 916 -49.75 -34.51 -24.22
C ARG A 916 -48.35 -33.94 -24.41
N LEU A 917 -47.67 -34.30 -25.46
CA LEU A 917 -46.40 -33.72 -25.81
C LEU A 917 -46.60 -32.20 -26.07
N ALA A 918 -45.79 -31.39 -25.44
CA ALA A 918 -45.80 -29.92 -25.56
C ALA A 918 -45.54 -29.54 -27.03
N ARG A 919 -46.36 -28.67 -27.61
CA ARG A 919 -46.26 -28.20 -28.96
C ARG A 919 -45.98 -26.70 -29.00
N ARG A 920 -45.23 -26.24 -30.00
CA ARG A 920 -45.00 -24.81 -30.19
C ARG A 920 -46.13 -24.16 -30.96
N GLY A 921 -46.54 -22.95 -30.60
CA GLY A 921 -47.62 -22.21 -31.23
C GLY A 921 -48.82 -22.00 -30.30
N GLN A 922 -49.79 -21.28 -30.77
CA GLN A 922 -51.06 -21.12 -30.07
C GLN A 922 -51.97 -22.30 -30.36
N HIS A 923 -52.45 -22.97 -29.36
CA HIS A 923 -53.29 -24.15 -29.40
C HIS A 923 -54.56 -23.94 -28.58
N THR A 924 -55.62 -24.73 -28.89
CA THR A 924 -56.83 -24.77 -28.10
C THR A 924 -57.14 -26.20 -27.65
N VAL A 925 -57.68 -26.31 -26.43
CA VAL A 925 -58.27 -27.57 -25.93
C VAL A 925 -59.63 -27.23 -25.35
N GLU A 926 -60.61 -28.04 -25.74
CA GLU A 926 -61.98 -28.01 -25.24
C GLU A 926 -62.21 -29.16 -24.31
N LEU A 927 -62.82 -28.90 -23.18
CA LEU A 927 -63.27 -29.92 -22.20
C LEU A 927 -64.76 -29.86 -22.07
N THR A 928 -65.43 -30.98 -22.36
CA THR A 928 -66.85 -31.21 -22.05
C THR A 928 -66.95 -32.17 -20.86
N VAL A 929 -67.68 -31.78 -19.85
CA VAL A 929 -67.94 -32.62 -18.68
C VAL A 929 -69.41 -32.98 -18.63
N LYS A 930 -69.70 -34.16 -18.07
CA LYS A 930 -71.07 -34.66 -17.89
C LYS A 930 -71.23 -35.17 -16.46
N ASP A 931 -72.31 -34.76 -15.78
CA ASP A 931 -72.65 -35.22 -14.41
C ASP A 931 -73.42 -36.51 -14.34
N ASN A 932 -73.79 -36.86 -13.10
CA ASN A 932 -74.67 -38.06 -12.84
C ASN A 932 -76.10 -37.86 -13.25
N ASP A 933 -76.58 -36.62 -13.43
CA ASP A 933 -77.96 -36.29 -13.86
C ASP A 933 -78.02 -36.10 -15.37
N LYS A 934 -76.92 -36.36 -16.07
CA LYS A 934 -76.77 -36.32 -17.55
C LYS A 934 -76.67 -34.84 -18.10
N LEU A 935 -76.57 -33.85 -17.23
CA LEU A 935 -76.33 -32.47 -17.68
C LEU A 935 -74.89 -32.35 -18.13
N THR A 936 -74.60 -31.35 -18.96
CA THR A 936 -73.20 -31.12 -19.53
C THR A 936 -72.83 -29.67 -19.52
N ASP A 937 -71.55 -29.38 -19.33
CA ASP A 937 -70.97 -28.12 -19.58
C ASP A 937 -69.61 -28.25 -20.38
N THR A 938 -69.27 -27.21 -21.05
CA THR A 938 -68.10 -27.23 -21.95
C THR A 938 -67.27 -25.92 -21.81
N THR A 939 -65.97 -26.05 -21.69
CA THR A 939 -65.03 -24.91 -21.63
C THR A 939 -63.85 -25.14 -22.56
N THR A 940 -63.25 -24.00 -23.00
CA THR A 940 -62.10 -24.04 -23.93
C THR A 940 -60.94 -23.24 -23.33
N LEU A 941 -59.76 -23.84 -23.33
CA LEU A 941 -58.51 -23.21 -22.95
C LEU A 941 -57.64 -22.96 -24.18
N THR A 942 -57.22 -21.72 -24.38
CA THR A 942 -56.17 -21.36 -25.35
C THR A 942 -54.82 -21.30 -24.66
N TYR A 943 -53.81 -21.95 -25.21
CA TYR A 943 -52.48 -22.04 -24.60
C TYR A 943 -51.36 -22.02 -25.63
N ARG A 944 -50.16 -21.62 -25.20
CA ARG A 944 -48.95 -21.54 -26.04
C ARG A 944 -47.83 -22.41 -25.48
#